data_a7c610d92aeafcc99e9b2c33fd613747
#
_entry.id   a7c610d92aeafcc99e9b2c33fd613747
#
_cell.length_a   1.000
_cell.length_b   1.000
_cell.length_c   1.000
_cell.angle_alpha   90.00
_cell.angle_beta   90.00
_cell.angle_gamma   90.00
#
_symmetry.space_group_name_H-M   'P 1'
#
loop_
_entity.id
_entity.type
_entity.pdbx_description
1 polymer ?
#
loop_
_entity_poly.entity_id
_entity_poly.type
_entity_poly.pdbx_seq_one_letter_code
_entity_poly.pdbx_strand_id
1 'polypeptide(L)'
;MKSRHADVLFESLEGRQLLSFSWSSDEVYLVELMNRARADPAAEAIRTGVDLTADLTSRELDNLVPSEPLALNGPLTLASRQHSFDMYNRDFFDHENPDGDRAQQRADANGYDGSAGENIAAGYDSIDEAHVAWLESVGHRKNVLSLWETFSETFQYDEIGVGFYFPGSSGSSTYNSYYTQTFGFSGTPQRTYLLGVVYDDNDNDDFYSVGEGRNNVRIDVTEMNTGVLVGTYTTEEAGNYQIEVDGGDYYLTFVDLTTGLGRRVAASVTTNTNVKVDALGSQLIEPLAPSDNIAASGAAITGSAVANGEITITTLNDSGRPIAFFQDDGTWNVADLETLAGTPTISGQIQTFTDPRDGLTYAAATSDEGLLLFQRSSDGIWTFRNLNEELDAAGLLEGDVTVFISKGNKVHIAGIDAKNDLHLFNQTGATGDNGAVWVSRNLSEVDLRIDGKATPLFASPLTSFVTPWNAMNIVGLDADGNIQAVWYHANLSTWTVSNLSESTGAPPLTGGLTAYLTSWSAINLVGTDADGNVSVTWWVPSFGAKWVTSNLTSSFSGPELRASSLASFVTTWGATNIAGIDADGNLSVYWWSPTSNRWQVTTLSDVVEGAVLPVGKLTGLTVSATGTINILGASDTGEVLRYWWRPGGSWELQNLTDLT
;
A
#
# COMPACT_ATOMS: atom_id res chain seq x y z
N MET A 1 32.96 50.88 16.82
CA MET A 1 33.03 49.54 16.09
C MET A 1 31.67 48.90 16.31
N LYS A 2 30.80 48.93 15.30
CA LYS A 2 29.49 48.28 15.33
C LYS A 2 29.60 46.99 14.58
N SER A 3 29.38 45.84 15.26
CA SER A 3 29.24 44.52 14.72
C SER A 3 27.93 44.47 13.94
N ARG A 4 27.98 44.14 12.63
CA ARG A 4 26.82 43.77 11.84
C ARG A 4 26.59 42.28 12.00
N HIS A 5 25.45 41.92 12.60
CA HIS A 5 24.90 40.59 12.50
C HIS A 5 24.28 40.46 11.09
N ALA A 6 24.71 39.44 10.37
CA ALA A 6 24.03 39.02 9.15
C ALA A 6 22.83 38.13 9.57
N ASP A 7 21.63 38.65 9.39
CA ASP A 7 20.42 37.84 9.45
C ASP A 7 20.40 36.92 8.25
N VAL A 8 20.54 35.62 8.50
CA VAL A 8 20.27 34.58 7.51
C VAL A 8 18.75 34.38 7.51
N LEU A 9 18.11 34.94 6.50
CA LEU A 9 16.70 34.64 6.19
C LEU A 9 16.64 33.19 5.72
N PHE A 10 16.07 32.32 6.55
CA PHE A 10 15.51 31.05 6.08
C PHE A 10 14.23 31.38 5.32
N GLU A 11 14.30 31.41 4.00
CA GLU A 11 13.10 31.28 3.17
C GLU A 11 12.54 29.87 3.36
N SER A 12 11.28 29.80 3.81
CA SER A 12 10.50 28.57 3.83
C SER A 12 10.48 27.99 2.41
N LEU A 13 10.87 26.76 2.25
CA LEU A 13 10.60 25.97 1.05
C LEU A 13 9.07 25.75 0.98
N GLU A 14 8.36 26.74 0.45
CA GLU A 14 7.00 26.53 -0.04
C GLU A 14 7.07 25.46 -1.14
N GLY A 15 6.13 24.49 -1.06
CA GLY A 15 6.09 23.32 -1.90
C GLY A 15 6.32 23.65 -3.37
N ARG A 16 7.43 23.20 -3.92
CA ARG A 16 7.57 23.04 -5.36
C ARG A 16 6.59 21.94 -5.73
N GLN A 17 5.42 22.31 -6.24
CA GLN A 17 4.71 21.45 -7.17
C GLN A 17 5.76 21.07 -8.24
N LEU A 18 6.22 19.84 -8.23
CA LEU A 18 6.91 19.24 -9.36
C LEU A 18 5.89 19.29 -10.48
N LEU A 19 6.01 20.26 -11.38
CA LEU A 19 5.31 20.22 -12.65
C LEU A 19 5.74 18.91 -13.30
N SER A 20 4.82 17.97 -13.44
CA SER A 20 5.06 16.74 -14.17
C SER A 20 5.58 17.11 -15.55
N PHE A 21 6.70 16.52 -15.96
CA PHE A 21 7.23 16.74 -17.29
C PHE A 21 6.32 16.01 -18.26
N SER A 22 5.70 16.77 -19.19
CA SER A 22 4.74 16.24 -20.15
C SER A 22 5.41 16.03 -21.50
N TRP A 23 5.23 14.86 -22.09
CA TRP A 23 5.61 14.52 -23.46
C TRP A 23 4.38 14.59 -24.37
N SER A 24 4.59 15.08 -25.61
CA SER A 24 3.55 15.03 -26.63
C SER A 24 3.40 13.62 -27.22
N SER A 25 2.22 13.31 -27.77
CA SER A 25 1.98 12.05 -28.47
C SER A 25 2.97 11.79 -29.62
N ASP A 26 3.39 12.85 -30.32
CA ASP A 26 4.41 12.76 -31.38
C ASP A 26 5.80 12.38 -30.84
N GLU A 27 6.19 12.91 -29.67
CA GLU A 27 7.46 12.57 -29.04
C GLU A 27 7.47 11.13 -28.54
N VAL A 28 6.37 10.69 -27.91
CA VAL A 28 6.20 9.29 -27.50
C VAL A 28 6.23 8.38 -28.72
N TYR A 29 5.51 8.72 -29.79
CA TYR A 29 5.50 7.93 -31.03
C TYR A 29 6.90 7.75 -31.63
N LEU A 30 7.72 8.80 -31.67
CA LEU A 30 9.10 8.70 -32.16
C LEU A 30 9.94 7.74 -31.29
N VAL A 31 9.76 7.77 -29.96
CA VAL A 31 10.48 6.85 -29.06
C VAL A 31 9.97 5.42 -29.23
N GLU A 32 8.67 5.23 -29.46
CA GLU A 32 8.08 3.93 -29.73
C GLU A 32 8.63 3.30 -31.03
N LEU A 33 8.80 4.10 -32.10
CA LEU A 33 9.46 3.62 -33.33
C LEU A 33 10.90 3.13 -33.07
N MET A 34 11.66 3.86 -32.24
CA MET A 34 13.02 3.43 -31.88
C MET A 34 13.02 2.20 -31.00
N ASN A 35 12.14 2.12 -30.01
CA ASN A 35 12.03 0.97 -29.13
C ASN A 35 11.56 -0.28 -29.91
N ARG A 36 10.69 -0.12 -30.90
CA ARG A 36 10.30 -1.18 -31.82
C ARG A 36 11.50 -1.69 -32.65
N ALA A 37 12.30 -0.77 -33.19
CA ALA A 37 13.51 -1.11 -33.95
C ALA A 37 14.56 -1.82 -33.06
N ARG A 38 14.70 -1.44 -31.80
CA ARG A 38 15.59 -2.06 -30.82
C ARG A 38 15.11 -3.42 -30.37
N ALA A 39 13.79 -3.61 -30.20
CA ALA A 39 13.20 -4.88 -29.79
C ALA A 39 13.35 -5.99 -30.87
N ASP A 40 13.21 -5.63 -32.15
CA ASP A 40 13.37 -6.58 -33.27
C ASP A 40 13.92 -5.85 -34.53
N PRO A 41 15.26 -5.70 -34.62
CA PRO A 41 15.89 -5.06 -35.76
C PRO A 41 15.59 -5.76 -37.09
N ALA A 42 15.43 -7.09 -37.08
CA ALA A 42 15.16 -7.86 -38.30
C ALA A 42 13.75 -7.58 -38.84
N ALA A 43 12.75 -7.51 -37.97
CA ALA A 43 11.39 -7.10 -38.35
C ALA A 43 11.33 -5.65 -38.80
N GLU A 44 12.09 -4.75 -38.13
CA GLU A 44 12.14 -3.32 -38.53
C GLU A 44 12.77 -3.13 -39.90
N ALA A 45 13.83 -3.89 -40.26
CA ALA A 45 14.40 -3.90 -41.60
C ALA A 45 13.35 -4.28 -42.67
N ILE A 46 12.47 -5.21 -42.38
CA ILE A 46 11.38 -5.62 -43.28
C ILE A 46 10.32 -4.53 -43.40
N ARG A 47 9.92 -3.91 -42.30
CA ARG A 47 8.89 -2.84 -42.28
C ARG A 47 9.33 -1.61 -43.06
N THR A 48 10.56 -1.19 -42.83
CA THR A 48 11.12 0.05 -43.42
C THR A 48 11.73 -0.18 -44.80
N GLY A 49 12.05 -1.42 -45.16
CA GLY A 49 12.79 -1.78 -46.37
C GLY A 49 14.27 -1.38 -46.34
N VAL A 50 14.80 -0.99 -45.18
CA VAL A 50 16.19 -0.58 -44.97
C VAL A 50 17.08 -1.79 -44.70
N ASP A 51 18.22 -1.86 -45.38
CA ASP A 51 19.27 -2.84 -45.08
C ASP A 51 20.06 -2.37 -43.84
N LEU A 52 19.65 -2.85 -42.66
CA LEU A 52 20.30 -2.49 -41.38
C LEU A 52 21.73 -3.07 -41.26
N THR A 53 22.16 -3.98 -42.15
CA THR A 53 23.52 -4.57 -42.15
C THR A 53 24.50 -3.75 -42.97
N ALA A 54 24.03 -2.85 -43.83
CA ALA A 54 24.84 -2.07 -44.76
C ALA A 54 25.90 -1.23 -44.01
N ASP A 55 27.16 -1.31 -44.53
CA ASP A 55 28.28 -0.52 -44.03
C ASP A 55 28.65 -0.71 -42.54
N LEU A 56 28.23 -1.83 -41.92
CA LEU A 56 28.63 -2.26 -40.60
C LEU A 56 29.89 -3.14 -40.63
N THR A 57 30.75 -2.94 -39.62
CA THR A 57 31.86 -3.84 -39.34
C THR A 57 31.36 -5.19 -38.80
N SER A 58 32.22 -6.23 -38.78
CA SER A 58 31.84 -7.54 -38.24
C SER A 58 31.39 -7.44 -36.76
N ARG A 59 32.04 -6.59 -35.95
CA ARG A 59 31.69 -6.38 -34.52
C ARG A 59 30.37 -5.66 -34.35
N GLU A 60 30.08 -4.68 -35.18
CA GLU A 60 28.81 -3.98 -35.17
C GLU A 60 27.66 -4.88 -35.65
N LEU A 61 27.94 -5.82 -36.56
CA LEU A 61 26.99 -6.86 -36.95
C LEU A 61 26.69 -7.82 -35.79
N ASP A 62 27.72 -8.14 -34.98
CA ASP A 62 27.53 -8.96 -33.77
C ASP A 62 26.64 -8.27 -32.73
N ASN A 63 26.61 -6.93 -32.72
CA ASN A 63 25.75 -6.09 -31.86
C ASN A 63 24.34 -5.87 -32.43
N LEU A 64 24.06 -6.26 -33.68
CA LEU A 64 22.74 -6.13 -34.29
C LEU A 64 21.79 -7.25 -33.78
N VAL A 65 21.43 -7.16 -32.53
CA VAL A 65 20.54 -8.08 -31.80
C VAL A 65 19.50 -7.28 -31.03
N PRO A 66 18.41 -7.88 -30.59
CA PRO A 66 17.47 -7.21 -29.69
C PRO A 66 18.19 -6.55 -28.51
N SER A 67 17.84 -5.30 -28.22
CA SER A 67 18.40 -4.52 -27.14
C SER A 67 17.31 -3.89 -26.27
N GLU A 68 17.65 -3.45 -25.07
CA GLU A 68 16.70 -2.86 -24.13
C GLU A 68 16.03 -1.60 -24.68
N PRO A 69 14.78 -1.31 -24.27
CA PRO A 69 14.10 -0.08 -24.64
C PRO A 69 14.77 1.13 -23.99
N LEU A 70 14.66 2.27 -24.64
CA LEU A 70 15.11 3.57 -24.12
C LEU A 70 14.01 4.18 -23.26
N ALA A 71 14.37 4.62 -22.03
CA ALA A 71 13.48 5.36 -21.16
C ALA A 71 13.46 6.86 -21.52
N LEU A 72 12.29 7.48 -21.52
CA LEU A 72 12.13 8.91 -21.75
C LEU A 72 12.80 9.72 -20.62
N ASN A 73 13.55 10.76 -20.97
CA ASN A 73 14.24 11.59 -19.99
C ASN A 73 13.93 13.08 -20.22
N GLY A 74 13.38 13.75 -19.22
CA GLY A 74 12.96 15.15 -19.31
C GLY A 74 14.09 16.13 -19.65
N PRO A 75 15.22 16.17 -18.96
CA PRO A 75 16.42 16.93 -19.29
C PRO A 75 16.88 16.73 -20.74
N LEU A 76 16.96 15.51 -21.24
CA LEU A 76 17.35 15.21 -22.61
C LEU A 76 16.30 15.70 -23.62
N THR A 77 15.01 15.56 -23.28
CA THR A 77 13.91 16.09 -24.12
C THR A 77 13.97 17.62 -24.21
N LEU A 78 14.22 18.32 -23.11
CA LEU A 78 14.41 19.78 -23.14
C LEU A 78 15.59 20.17 -24.02
N ALA A 79 16.71 19.48 -23.92
CA ALA A 79 17.88 19.72 -24.78
C ALA A 79 17.53 19.53 -26.27
N SER A 80 16.78 18.45 -26.59
CA SER A 80 16.34 18.16 -27.96
C SER A 80 15.35 19.18 -28.50
N ARG A 81 14.32 19.55 -27.72
CA ARG A 81 13.34 20.59 -28.10
C ARG A 81 14.02 21.95 -28.38
N GLN A 82 14.95 22.33 -27.47
CA GLN A 82 15.70 23.59 -27.62
C GLN A 82 16.59 23.56 -28.84
N HIS A 83 17.28 22.45 -29.13
CA HIS A 83 18.16 22.36 -30.29
C HIS A 83 17.39 22.37 -31.60
N SER A 84 16.28 21.64 -31.73
CA SER A 84 15.42 21.69 -32.93
C SER A 84 14.87 23.08 -33.17
N PHE A 85 14.40 23.78 -32.11
CA PHE A 85 13.97 25.17 -32.21
C PHE A 85 15.12 26.10 -32.57
N ASP A 86 16.31 25.89 -32.03
CA ASP A 86 17.47 26.74 -32.27
C ASP A 86 18.00 26.61 -33.70
N MET A 87 18.04 25.38 -34.25
CA MET A 87 18.36 25.13 -35.66
C MET A 87 17.42 25.91 -36.62
N TYR A 88 16.12 25.90 -36.30
CA TYR A 88 15.15 26.72 -37.01
C TYR A 88 15.38 28.23 -36.84
N ASN A 89 15.47 28.67 -35.57
CA ASN A 89 15.46 30.11 -35.24
C ASN A 89 16.70 30.85 -35.69
N ARG A 90 17.86 30.19 -35.73
CA ARG A 90 19.13 30.75 -36.18
C ARG A 90 19.57 30.26 -37.56
N ASP A 91 18.72 29.50 -38.26
CA ASP A 91 18.88 28.97 -39.62
C ASP A 91 20.21 28.24 -39.83
N PHE A 92 20.44 27.19 -39.02
CA PHE A 92 21.61 26.31 -39.17
C PHE A 92 21.15 24.83 -39.06
N PHE A 93 22.02 23.92 -39.52
CA PHE A 93 21.84 22.47 -39.34
C PHE A 93 23.18 21.84 -39.02
N ASP A 94 23.47 21.68 -37.74
CA ASP A 94 24.72 21.14 -37.20
C ASP A 94 24.50 20.60 -35.78
N HIS A 95 25.33 19.66 -35.36
CA HIS A 95 25.39 19.14 -33.97
C HIS A 95 25.90 20.18 -32.97
N GLU A 96 26.73 21.14 -33.44
CA GLU A 96 27.26 22.26 -32.65
C GLU A 96 26.42 23.51 -32.95
N ASN A 97 25.83 24.09 -31.90
CA ASN A 97 25.09 25.34 -32.07
C ASN A 97 26.04 26.54 -32.32
N PRO A 98 25.56 27.68 -32.80
CA PRO A 98 26.40 28.85 -33.03
C PRO A 98 27.13 29.41 -31.79
N ASP A 99 26.79 28.96 -30.59
CA ASP A 99 27.46 29.31 -29.33
C ASP A 99 28.58 28.31 -28.95
N GLY A 100 28.74 27.23 -29.72
CA GLY A 100 29.74 26.19 -29.53
C GLY A 100 29.29 25.01 -28.66
N ASP A 101 28.01 24.94 -28.31
CA ASP A 101 27.49 23.84 -27.48
C ASP A 101 27.10 22.63 -28.34
N ARG A 102 27.59 21.48 -27.95
CA ARG A 102 27.21 20.16 -28.49
C ARG A 102 26.16 19.49 -27.60
N ALA A 103 25.68 18.33 -28.00
CA ALA A 103 24.67 17.56 -27.28
C ALA A 103 24.95 17.42 -25.77
N GLN A 104 26.20 17.07 -25.38
CA GLN A 104 26.56 16.94 -23.97
C GLN A 104 26.36 18.26 -23.21
N GLN A 105 26.87 19.40 -23.74
CA GLN A 105 26.74 20.68 -23.05
C GLN A 105 25.28 21.12 -22.94
N ARG A 106 24.44 20.84 -23.93
CA ARG A 106 23.01 21.12 -23.88
C ARG A 106 22.28 20.21 -22.87
N ALA A 107 22.66 18.92 -22.80
CA ALA A 107 22.14 17.99 -21.82
C ALA A 107 22.51 18.41 -20.38
N ASP A 108 23.79 18.74 -20.14
CA ASP A 108 24.29 19.24 -18.85
C ASP A 108 23.58 20.53 -18.41
N ALA A 109 23.36 21.47 -19.36
CA ALA A 109 22.67 22.74 -19.10
C ALA A 109 21.19 22.55 -18.71
N ASN A 110 20.58 21.45 -19.11
CA ASN A 110 19.22 21.06 -18.73
C ASN A 110 19.17 20.13 -17.51
N GLY A 111 20.33 19.81 -16.90
CA GLY A 111 20.41 19.04 -15.66
C GLY A 111 20.52 17.53 -15.87
N TYR A 112 20.90 17.06 -17.05
CA TYR A 112 21.24 15.65 -17.24
C TYR A 112 22.64 15.36 -16.66
N ASP A 113 22.75 14.29 -15.89
CA ASP A 113 23.96 13.91 -15.16
C ASP A 113 24.75 12.75 -15.79
N GLY A 114 24.28 12.24 -16.96
CA GLY A 114 24.91 11.14 -17.71
C GLY A 114 25.69 11.62 -18.95
N SER A 115 26.09 10.66 -19.77
CA SER A 115 26.73 10.94 -21.06
C SER A 115 25.72 11.03 -22.18
N ALA A 116 25.85 12.00 -23.11
CA ALA A 116 24.91 12.24 -24.17
C ALA A 116 25.49 12.08 -25.57
N GLY A 117 24.72 11.43 -26.47
CA GLY A 117 24.94 11.37 -27.91
C GLY A 117 23.75 11.98 -28.66
N GLU A 118 23.86 12.17 -29.99
CA GLU A 118 22.82 12.88 -30.72
C GLU A 118 22.68 12.38 -32.15
N ASN A 119 21.41 12.35 -32.61
CA ASN A 119 21.03 12.36 -34.02
C ASN A 119 20.23 13.61 -34.31
N ILE A 120 20.43 14.21 -35.50
CA ILE A 120 19.60 15.30 -36.00
C ILE A 120 19.09 14.99 -37.41
N ALA A 121 17.92 15.52 -37.74
CA ALA A 121 17.34 15.45 -39.08
C ALA A 121 16.59 16.75 -39.42
N ALA A 122 16.48 17.08 -40.71
CA ALA A 122 15.73 18.24 -41.16
C ALA A 122 15.14 18.01 -42.53
N GLY A 123 13.99 18.62 -42.80
CA GLY A 123 13.34 18.66 -44.13
C GLY A 123 12.46 17.43 -44.42
N TYR A 124 12.18 16.58 -43.45
CA TYR A 124 11.26 15.44 -43.61
C TYR A 124 9.83 15.86 -43.27
N ASP A 125 8.87 15.33 -44.01
CA ASP A 125 7.45 15.71 -43.89
C ASP A 125 6.73 14.96 -42.76
N SER A 126 7.32 13.84 -42.25
CA SER A 126 6.76 13.06 -41.14
C SER A 126 7.84 12.51 -40.22
N ILE A 127 7.40 12.05 -39.04
CA ILE A 127 8.23 11.35 -38.04
C ILE A 127 8.74 10.02 -38.62
N ASP A 128 7.88 9.28 -39.34
CA ASP A 128 8.23 8.03 -40.01
C ASP A 128 9.35 8.20 -41.01
N GLU A 129 9.26 9.23 -41.85
CA GLU A 129 10.31 9.53 -42.83
C GLU A 129 11.65 9.88 -42.17
N ALA A 130 11.61 10.67 -41.09
CA ALA A 130 12.81 10.98 -40.33
C ALA A 130 13.40 9.72 -39.67
N HIS A 131 12.55 8.83 -39.10
CA HIS A 131 12.97 7.57 -38.53
C HIS A 131 13.65 6.66 -39.56
N VAL A 132 13.03 6.48 -40.71
CA VAL A 132 13.62 5.71 -41.84
C VAL A 132 14.96 6.29 -42.27
N ALA A 133 15.06 7.61 -42.43
CA ALA A 133 16.31 8.28 -42.83
C ALA A 133 17.44 8.09 -41.78
N TRP A 134 17.14 8.06 -40.50
CA TRP A 134 18.15 7.72 -39.49
C TRP A 134 18.58 6.26 -39.58
N LEU A 135 17.66 5.33 -39.88
CA LEU A 135 18.03 3.92 -40.10
C LEU A 135 18.84 3.73 -41.40
N GLU A 136 18.59 4.46 -42.45
CA GLU A 136 19.40 4.44 -43.70
C GLU A 136 20.83 4.95 -43.45
N SER A 137 21.01 5.94 -42.61
CA SER A 137 22.33 6.52 -42.28
C SER A 137 23.07 5.66 -41.27
N VAL A 138 24.21 5.10 -41.68
CA VAL A 138 24.98 4.18 -40.80
C VAL A 138 25.38 4.80 -39.46
N GLY A 139 25.75 6.07 -39.42
CA GLY A 139 26.10 6.80 -38.20
C GLY A 139 24.93 6.94 -37.24
N HIS A 140 23.79 7.36 -37.76
CA HIS A 140 22.56 7.54 -36.96
C HIS A 140 21.99 6.20 -36.51
N ARG A 141 21.96 5.19 -37.38
CA ARG A 141 21.51 3.84 -37.08
C ARG A 141 22.30 3.21 -35.92
N LYS A 142 23.61 3.47 -35.83
CA LYS A 142 24.45 2.99 -34.74
C LYS A 142 24.05 3.57 -33.40
N ASN A 143 23.54 4.81 -33.33
CA ASN A 143 23.00 5.38 -32.12
C ASN A 143 21.64 4.75 -31.78
N VAL A 144 20.72 4.65 -32.75
CA VAL A 144 19.38 4.09 -32.52
C VAL A 144 19.45 2.65 -31.99
N LEU A 145 20.29 1.81 -32.60
CA LEU A 145 20.38 0.36 -32.31
C LEU A 145 21.55 -0.01 -31.40
N SER A 146 22.29 0.95 -30.85
CA SER A 146 23.46 0.73 -29.96
C SER A 146 24.52 -0.17 -30.61
N LEU A 147 24.92 0.09 -31.86
CA LEU A 147 25.81 -0.79 -32.65
C LEU A 147 27.30 -0.44 -32.59
N TRP A 148 27.68 0.67 -31.95
CA TRP A 148 29.08 1.10 -31.93
C TRP A 148 30.02 0.04 -31.34
N GLU A 149 31.21 -0.15 -31.95
CA GLU A 149 32.23 -1.09 -31.44
C GLU A 149 32.70 -0.80 -30.02
N THR A 150 32.54 0.44 -29.58
CA THR A 150 32.85 0.90 -28.21
C THR A 150 31.75 0.55 -27.21
N PHE A 151 30.54 0.21 -27.72
CA PHE A 151 29.46 -0.21 -26.85
C PHE A 151 29.69 -1.66 -26.37
N SER A 152 29.20 -1.94 -25.18
CA SER A 152 29.28 -3.24 -24.51
C SER A 152 28.02 -3.46 -23.69
N GLU A 153 27.87 -4.64 -23.11
CA GLU A 153 26.77 -4.90 -22.17
C GLU A 153 26.73 -3.93 -20.97
N THR A 154 27.84 -3.22 -20.70
CA THR A 154 27.94 -2.28 -19.58
C THR A 154 27.95 -0.81 -20.01
N PHE A 155 27.87 -0.53 -21.30
CA PHE A 155 27.79 0.83 -21.84
C PHE A 155 26.94 0.81 -23.11
N GLN A 156 25.68 1.11 -22.96
CA GLN A 156 24.70 1.30 -24.04
C GLN A 156 23.83 2.52 -23.67
N TYR A 157 23.17 3.10 -24.63
CA TYR A 157 22.16 4.10 -24.32
C TYR A 157 20.95 3.42 -23.69
N ASP A 158 20.52 3.93 -22.55
CA ASP A 158 19.40 3.46 -21.73
C ASP A 158 18.28 4.50 -21.59
N GLU A 159 18.60 5.77 -21.88
CA GLU A 159 17.67 6.91 -21.83
C GLU A 159 17.66 7.68 -23.15
N ILE A 160 16.57 8.44 -23.39
CA ILE A 160 16.42 9.27 -24.57
C ILE A 160 15.57 10.50 -24.28
N GLY A 161 15.92 11.61 -24.96
CA GLY A 161 15.04 12.74 -25.14
C GLY A 161 14.89 13.02 -26.63
N VAL A 162 13.69 13.37 -27.04
CA VAL A 162 13.40 13.75 -28.42
C VAL A 162 12.73 15.11 -28.48
N GLY A 163 12.92 15.81 -29.56
CA GLY A 163 12.27 17.09 -29.78
C GLY A 163 12.27 17.46 -31.26
N PHE A 164 11.22 18.12 -31.69
CA PHE A 164 11.10 18.58 -33.07
C PHE A 164 10.44 19.96 -33.13
N TYR A 165 10.65 20.61 -34.26
CA TYR A 165 10.05 21.89 -34.53
C TYR A 165 9.55 21.99 -35.99
N PHE A 166 8.27 22.31 -36.12
CA PHE A 166 7.58 22.51 -37.40
C PHE A 166 7.12 23.97 -37.51
N PRO A 167 7.83 24.81 -38.28
CA PRO A 167 7.52 26.24 -38.33
C PRO A 167 6.22 26.60 -39.08
N GLY A 168 5.58 25.63 -39.68
CA GLY A 168 4.42 25.88 -40.55
C GLY A 168 4.77 26.61 -41.84
N SER A 169 3.78 26.98 -42.66
CA SER A 169 3.95 27.50 -44.00
C SER A 169 4.48 28.95 -44.10
N SER A 170 4.82 29.62 -43.02
CA SER A 170 5.27 31.01 -42.95
C SER A 170 6.71 31.21 -42.51
N GLY A 171 7.50 30.17 -42.33
CA GLY A 171 8.90 30.25 -41.92
C GLY A 171 9.84 30.66 -43.04
N SER A 172 10.92 31.40 -42.70
CA SER A 172 11.99 31.80 -43.63
C SER A 172 13.23 30.91 -43.53
N SER A 173 13.15 29.83 -42.78
CA SER A 173 14.27 28.90 -42.55
C SER A 173 14.50 27.97 -43.76
N THR A 174 15.71 27.42 -43.85
CA THR A 174 16.13 26.53 -44.95
C THR A 174 15.29 25.25 -45.03
N TYR A 175 14.84 24.73 -43.89
CA TYR A 175 14.02 23.52 -43.82
C TYR A 175 12.67 23.79 -43.17
N ASN A 176 11.65 22.98 -43.53
CA ASN A 176 10.29 23.04 -43.00
C ASN A 176 10.07 22.17 -41.75
N SER A 177 11.10 21.45 -41.32
CA SER A 177 11.07 20.60 -40.11
C SER A 177 12.48 20.39 -39.58
N TYR A 178 12.58 20.28 -38.26
CA TYR A 178 13.82 19.97 -37.56
C TYR A 178 13.53 18.96 -36.44
N TYR A 179 14.38 17.93 -36.34
CA TYR A 179 14.24 16.84 -35.38
C TYR A 179 15.57 16.61 -34.65
N THR A 180 15.51 16.36 -33.37
CA THR A 180 16.66 15.99 -32.55
C THR A 180 16.33 14.80 -31.67
N GLN A 181 17.22 13.80 -31.63
CA GLN A 181 17.25 12.70 -30.69
C GLN A 181 18.52 12.86 -29.84
N THR A 182 18.38 13.08 -28.53
CA THR A 182 19.49 13.10 -27.59
C THR A 182 19.48 11.83 -26.78
N PHE A 183 20.37 10.92 -27.10
CA PHE A 183 20.54 9.64 -26.39
C PHE A 183 21.32 9.84 -25.11
N GLY A 184 20.97 9.10 -24.06
CA GLY A 184 21.60 9.16 -22.75
C GLY A 184 22.16 7.80 -22.31
N PHE A 185 23.28 7.87 -21.59
CA PHE A 185 23.79 6.79 -20.76
C PHE A 185 23.79 7.28 -19.32
N SER A 186 22.92 6.72 -18.48
CA SER A 186 22.65 7.22 -17.12
C SER A 186 23.77 6.97 -16.12
N GLY A 187 24.77 6.14 -16.48
CA GLY A 187 25.94 5.88 -15.65
C GLY A 187 26.14 4.41 -15.29
N THR A 188 26.91 4.16 -14.23
CA THR A 188 27.16 2.80 -13.73
C THR A 188 27.05 2.83 -12.19
N PRO A 189 26.02 2.17 -11.58
CA PRO A 189 24.97 1.38 -12.26
C PRO A 189 24.04 2.25 -13.12
N GLN A 190 23.46 1.66 -14.16
CA GLN A 190 22.43 2.31 -14.96
C GLN A 190 21.14 2.42 -14.14
N ARG A 191 20.33 3.44 -14.40
CA ARG A 191 18.93 3.47 -13.94
C ARG A 191 18.16 2.37 -14.65
N THR A 192 17.20 1.82 -13.97
CA THR A 192 16.39 0.71 -14.49
C THR A 192 14.93 1.07 -14.40
N TYR A 193 14.21 0.96 -15.50
CA TYR A 193 12.81 1.36 -15.57
C TYR A 193 11.91 0.22 -16.03
N LEU A 194 10.73 0.12 -15.40
CA LEU A 194 9.53 -0.43 -16.01
C LEU A 194 8.84 0.70 -16.76
N LEU A 195 8.68 0.56 -18.07
CA LEU A 195 8.15 1.62 -18.94
C LEU A 195 7.21 1.04 -19.99
N GLY A 196 6.45 1.89 -20.65
CA GLY A 196 5.57 1.50 -21.75
C GLY A 196 4.53 2.56 -22.08
N VAL A 197 3.56 2.17 -22.89
CA VAL A 197 2.41 2.96 -23.28
C VAL A 197 1.09 2.23 -23.00
N VAL A 198 0.08 3.00 -22.59
CA VAL A 198 -1.31 2.53 -22.55
C VAL A 198 -2.03 3.24 -23.69
N TYR A 199 -2.64 2.47 -24.60
CA TYR A 199 -3.22 3.05 -25.81
C TYR A 199 -4.45 2.29 -26.31
N ASP A 200 -5.25 2.97 -27.14
CA ASP A 200 -6.37 2.39 -27.85
C ASP A 200 -5.94 2.22 -29.32
N ASP A 201 -5.71 0.97 -29.73
CA ASP A 201 -5.33 0.63 -31.12
C ASP A 201 -6.52 0.86 -32.05
N ASN A 202 -6.66 2.08 -32.57
CA ASN A 202 -7.80 2.52 -33.34
C ASN A 202 -7.67 2.14 -34.83
N ASP A 203 -6.45 1.98 -35.33
CA ASP A 203 -6.16 1.61 -36.71
C ASP A 203 -5.89 0.12 -36.90
N ASN A 204 -5.81 -0.64 -35.80
CA ASN A 204 -5.65 -2.09 -35.72
C ASN A 204 -4.33 -2.58 -36.34
N ASP A 205 -3.25 -1.88 -36.07
CA ASP A 205 -1.91 -2.26 -36.51
C ASP A 205 -1.03 -2.91 -35.41
N ASP A 206 -1.59 -3.07 -34.19
CA ASP A 206 -0.93 -3.60 -33.00
C ASP A 206 0.29 -2.77 -32.55
N PHE A 207 0.29 -1.46 -32.87
CA PHE A 207 1.34 -0.52 -32.50
C PHE A 207 0.75 0.82 -32.05
N TYR A 208 1.48 1.54 -31.22
CA TYR A 208 1.08 2.87 -30.78
C TYR A 208 1.22 3.90 -31.90
N SER A 209 0.15 4.62 -32.24
CA SER A 209 0.11 5.72 -33.17
C SER A 209 -0.23 7.05 -32.49
N VAL A 210 0.12 8.18 -33.13
CA VAL A 210 -0.16 9.52 -32.59
C VAL A 210 -1.65 9.71 -32.34
N GLY A 211 -2.02 10.04 -31.11
CA GLY A 211 -3.39 10.27 -30.68
C GLY A 211 -4.11 9.02 -30.15
N GLU A 212 -3.44 7.88 -30.05
CA GLU A 212 -3.97 6.65 -29.44
C GLU A 212 -3.69 6.53 -27.95
N GLY A 213 -2.83 7.39 -27.42
CA GLY A 213 -2.50 7.40 -26.01
C GLY A 213 -3.73 7.48 -25.12
N ARG A 214 -3.80 6.62 -24.11
CA ARG A 214 -4.89 6.60 -23.15
C ARG A 214 -4.45 7.29 -21.87
N ASN A 215 -5.06 8.43 -21.56
CA ASN A 215 -4.83 9.17 -20.33
C ASN A 215 -5.62 8.57 -19.17
N ASN A 216 -5.30 9.04 -17.95
CA ASN A 216 -6.05 8.73 -16.75
C ASN A 216 -6.08 7.22 -16.42
N VAL A 217 -5.02 6.49 -16.80
CA VAL A 217 -4.78 5.12 -16.38
C VAL A 217 -3.68 5.13 -15.31
N ARG A 218 -4.02 4.64 -14.12
CA ARG A 218 -3.04 4.46 -13.03
C ARG A 218 -2.33 3.13 -13.22
N ILE A 219 -1.01 3.17 -13.06
CA ILE A 219 -0.14 1.99 -13.07
C ILE A 219 0.51 1.89 -11.69
N ASP A 220 0.17 0.86 -10.94
CA ASP A 220 0.81 0.52 -9.67
C ASP A 220 1.81 -0.61 -9.90
N VAL A 221 3.07 -0.40 -9.50
CA VAL A 221 4.13 -1.42 -9.57
C VAL A 221 4.33 -2.00 -8.17
N THR A 222 4.09 -3.30 -8.04
CA THR A 222 4.16 -4.02 -6.77
C THR A 222 5.18 -5.14 -6.89
N GLU A 223 6.09 -5.25 -5.94
CA GLU A 223 7.07 -6.33 -5.88
C GLU A 223 6.38 -7.67 -5.58
N MET A 224 6.60 -8.71 -6.41
CA MET A 224 5.87 -9.98 -6.32
C MET A 224 6.10 -10.72 -5.00
N ASN A 225 7.32 -10.67 -4.49
CA ASN A 225 7.70 -11.47 -3.32
C ASN A 225 7.24 -10.86 -1.99
N THR A 226 7.08 -9.54 -1.94
CA THR A 226 6.79 -8.81 -0.70
C THR A 226 5.39 -8.19 -0.70
N GLY A 227 4.76 -8.03 -1.87
CA GLY A 227 3.53 -7.27 -2.04
C GLY A 227 3.70 -5.75 -1.86
N VAL A 228 4.94 -5.25 -1.72
CA VAL A 228 5.22 -3.83 -1.50
C VAL A 228 5.00 -3.04 -2.77
N LEU A 229 4.25 -1.94 -2.67
CA LEU A 229 4.11 -0.96 -3.75
C LEU A 229 5.42 -0.19 -3.90
N VAL A 230 6.05 -0.33 -5.07
CA VAL A 230 7.34 0.31 -5.40
C VAL A 230 7.14 1.70 -5.98
N GLY A 231 6.08 1.88 -6.78
CA GLY A 231 5.77 3.15 -7.38
C GLY A 231 4.41 3.16 -8.07
N THR A 232 3.89 4.36 -8.25
CA THR A 232 2.63 4.63 -8.94
C THR A 232 2.84 5.70 -9.99
N TYR A 233 2.22 5.53 -11.15
CA TYR A 233 2.19 6.51 -12.22
C TYR A 233 0.78 6.64 -12.79
N THR A 234 0.38 7.83 -13.21
CA THR A 234 -0.88 8.04 -13.94
C THR A 234 -0.58 8.61 -15.31
N THR A 235 -1.06 7.95 -16.37
CA THR A 235 -0.81 8.36 -17.74
C THR A 235 -1.43 9.70 -18.06
N GLU A 236 -0.70 10.51 -18.84
CA GLU A 236 -1.18 11.75 -19.49
C GLU A 236 -1.70 11.46 -20.90
N GLU A 237 -1.93 12.50 -21.72
CA GLU A 237 -2.55 12.40 -23.05
C GLU A 237 -1.79 11.46 -24.00
N ALA A 238 -0.47 11.37 -23.88
CA ALA A 238 0.34 10.50 -24.72
C ALA A 238 0.31 9.02 -24.29
N GLY A 239 -0.27 8.70 -23.14
CA GLY A 239 -0.42 7.33 -22.64
C GLY A 239 0.84 6.68 -22.11
N ASN A 240 2.00 7.35 -22.16
CA ASN A 240 3.26 6.79 -21.69
C ASN A 240 3.36 6.78 -20.15
N TYR A 241 4.15 5.84 -19.64
CA TYR A 241 4.54 5.76 -18.24
C TYR A 241 5.96 5.24 -18.08
N GLN A 242 6.59 5.56 -16.97
CA GLN A 242 7.84 4.93 -16.54
C GLN A 242 7.99 5.03 -15.02
N ILE A 243 8.51 3.96 -14.42
CA ILE A 243 8.72 3.84 -12.98
C ILE A 243 10.10 3.25 -12.76
N GLU A 244 10.95 3.94 -12.00
CA GLU A 244 12.27 3.44 -11.65
C GLU A 244 12.15 2.30 -10.64
N VAL A 245 12.87 1.19 -10.89
CA VAL A 245 12.82 -0.03 -10.08
C VAL A 245 14.20 -0.65 -9.95
N ASP A 246 14.40 -1.48 -8.94
CA ASP A 246 15.54 -2.38 -8.85
C ASP A 246 15.35 -3.65 -9.69
N GLY A 247 16.35 -4.52 -9.76
CA GLY A 247 16.20 -5.86 -10.36
C GLY A 247 15.30 -6.74 -9.49
N GLY A 248 14.28 -7.36 -10.08
CA GLY A 248 13.29 -8.17 -9.36
C GLY A 248 12.11 -8.60 -10.22
N ASP A 249 11.15 -9.27 -9.58
CA ASP A 249 9.88 -9.66 -10.20
C ASP A 249 8.76 -8.76 -9.68
N TYR A 250 7.95 -8.23 -10.60
CA TYR A 250 6.94 -7.22 -10.31
C TYR A 250 5.59 -7.57 -10.92
N TYR A 251 4.51 -7.12 -10.27
CA TYR A 251 3.21 -6.94 -10.90
C TYR A 251 3.02 -5.47 -11.28
N LEU A 252 2.58 -5.23 -12.51
CA LEU A 252 2.06 -3.95 -12.96
C LEU A 252 0.54 -4.05 -13.00
N THR A 253 -0.14 -3.24 -12.21
CA THR A 253 -1.59 -3.15 -12.19
C THR A 253 -2.03 -1.88 -12.88
N PHE A 254 -2.63 -2.02 -14.06
CA PHE A 254 -3.18 -0.92 -14.85
C PHE A 254 -4.65 -0.74 -14.48
N VAL A 255 -5.05 0.46 -14.07
CA VAL A 255 -6.43 0.79 -13.69
C VAL A 255 -6.87 2.05 -14.44
N ASP A 256 -7.86 1.94 -15.30
CA ASP A 256 -8.53 3.08 -15.90
C ASP A 256 -9.41 3.76 -14.84
N LEU A 257 -8.99 4.92 -14.39
CA LEU A 257 -9.68 5.68 -13.34
C LEU A 257 -11.07 6.19 -13.75
N THR A 258 -11.40 6.14 -15.05
CA THR A 258 -12.71 6.54 -15.56
C THR A 258 -13.73 5.39 -15.46
N THR A 259 -13.30 4.16 -15.73
CA THR A 259 -14.18 2.98 -15.80
C THR A 259 -14.04 2.09 -14.56
N GLY A 260 -12.96 2.19 -13.81
CA GLY A 260 -12.59 1.27 -12.73
C GLY A 260 -12.17 -0.12 -13.23
N LEU A 261 -12.01 -0.29 -14.55
CA LEU A 261 -11.55 -1.55 -15.15
C LEU A 261 -10.05 -1.52 -15.33
N GLY A 262 -9.42 -2.69 -15.27
CA GLY A 262 -7.97 -2.77 -15.39
C GLY A 262 -7.45 -4.13 -15.80
N ARG A 263 -6.15 -4.31 -15.62
CA ARG A 263 -5.40 -5.53 -15.91
C ARG A 263 -4.16 -5.59 -15.04
N ARG A 264 -3.80 -6.79 -14.57
CA ARG A 264 -2.52 -7.05 -13.91
C ARG A 264 -1.60 -7.86 -14.83
N VAL A 265 -0.32 -7.46 -14.92
CA VAL A 265 0.70 -8.10 -15.75
C VAL A 265 1.94 -8.34 -14.90
N ALA A 266 2.52 -9.54 -15.00
CA ALA A 266 3.80 -9.86 -14.39
C ALA A 266 4.97 -9.42 -15.28
N ALA A 267 6.04 -8.89 -14.67
CA ALA A 267 7.28 -8.54 -15.36
C ALA A 267 8.49 -8.91 -14.51
N SER A 268 9.52 -9.47 -15.15
CA SER A 268 10.83 -9.72 -14.51
C SER A 268 11.84 -8.71 -15.03
N VAL A 269 12.53 -8.05 -14.13
CA VAL A 269 13.49 -6.98 -14.41
C VAL A 269 14.89 -7.44 -14.01
N THR A 270 15.82 -7.38 -14.96
CA THR A 270 17.24 -7.55 -14.67
C THR A 270 17.85 -6.20 -14.29
N THR A 271 18.65 -6.15 -13.26
CA THR A 271 19.36 -4.92 -12.84
C THR A 271 20.13 -4.31 -14.03
N ASN A 272 20.05 -3.01 -14.18
CA ASN A 272 20.63 -2.23 -15.29
C ASN A 272 20.02 -2.57 -16.68
N THR A 273 18.77 -2.99 -16.74
CA THR A 273 18.09 -3.29 -18.01
C THR A 273 16.64 -2.82 -17.96
N ASN A 274 16.27 -1.87 -18.79
CA ASN A 274 14.91 -1.40 -18.91
C ASN A 274 13.99 -2.48 -19.47
N VAL A 275 12.76 -2.54 -18.97
CA VAL A 275 11.74 -3.48 -19.42
C VAL A 275 10.47 -2.74 -19.86
N LYS A 276 10.02 -3.04 -21.09
CA LYS A 276 8.81 -2.42 -21.66
C LYS A 276 7.61 -3.33 -21.50
N VAL A 277 6.51 -2.78 -20.96
CA VAL A 277 5.22 -3.45 -20.79
C VAL A 277 4.12 -2.53 -21.28
N ASP A 278 3.53 -2.81 -22.43
CA ASP A 278 2.41 -2.04 -22.97
C ASP A 278 1.07 -2.64 -22.53
N ALA A 279 0.04 -1.78 -22.51
CA ALA A 279 -1.33 -2.22 -22.28
C ALA A 279 -2.28 -1.59 -23.30
N LEU A 280 -3.10 -2.43 -23.94
CA LEU A 280 -4.22 -1.96 -24.76
C LEU A 280 -5.40 -1.59 -23.89
N GLY A 281 -6.08 -0.49 -24.18
CA GLY A 281 -7.33 -0.11 -23.51
C GLY A 281 -8.39 -1.20 -23.57
N SER A 282 -8.45 -1.95 -24.67
CA SER A 282 -9.33 -3.12 -24.83
C SER A 282 -9.02 -4.30 -23.91
N GLN A 283 -7.85 -4.32 -23.27
CA GLN A 283 -7.42 -5.34 -22.32
C GLN A 283 -7.71 -4.95 -20.86
N LEU A 284 -8.13 -3.71 -20.60
CA LEU A 284 -8.52 -3.23 -19.29
C LEU A 284 -9.98 -3.62 -19.03
N ILE A 285 -10.22 -4.90 -18.76
CA ILE A 285 -11.56 -5.50 -18.70
C ILE A 285 -11.92 -6.08 -17.33
N GLU A 286 -10.94 -6.24 -16.45
CA GLU A 286 -11.19 -6.75 -15.10
C GLU A 286 -11.63 -5.59 -14.19
N PRO A 287 -12.67 -5.78 -13.35
CA PRO A 287 -13.00 -4.77 -12.35
C PRO A 287 -11.88 -4.75 -11.28
N LEU A 288 -10.92 -3.88 -11.51
CA LEU A 288 -9.88 -3.57 -10.53
C LEU A 288 -10.31 -2.27 -9.85
N ALA A 289 -10.58 -2.33 -8.56
CA ALA A 289 -10.98 -1.14 -7.82
C ALA A 289 -9.90 -0.04 -7.92
N PRO A 290 -10.30 1.23 -8.12
CA PRO A 290 -9.36 2.35 -7.96
C PRO A 290 -8.85 2.32 -6.51
N SER A 291 -7.55 2.35 -6.34
CA SER A 291 -6.86 2.28 -5.04
C SER A 291 -7.04 0.96 -4.27
N ASP A 292 -6.36 -0.10 -4.71
CA ASP A 292 -6.20 -1.31 -3.88
C ASP A 292 -5.53 -1.03 -2.52
N ASN A 293 -5.00 0.19 -2.33
CA ASN A 293 -4.29 0.62 -1.12
C ASN A 293 -5.12 1.46 -0.15
N ILE A 294 -6.43 1.66 -0.38
CA ILE A 294 -7.31 2.28 0.60
C ILE A 294 -8.21 1.26 1.26
N ALA A 295 -8.55 1.48 2.50
CA ALA A 295 -9.52 0.67 3.22
C ALA A 295 -10.91 0.80 2.60
N ALA A 296 -11.75 -0.19 2.76
CA ALA A 296 -13.19 0.00 2.52
C ALA A 296 -13.75 1.10 3.44
N SER A 297 -14.76 1.82 2.96
CA SER A 297 -15.41 2.86 3.77
C SER A 297 -15.82 2.32 5.13
N GLY A 298 -15.27 2.90 6.20
CA GLY A 298 -15.54 2.46 7.56
C GLY A 298 -15.05 1.05 7.91
N ALA A 299 -14.13 0.48 7.14
CA ALA A 299 -13.56 -0.83 7.41
C ALA A 299 -12.96 -0.90 8.81
N ALA A 300 -13.00 -2.09 9.40
CA ALA A 300 -12.27 -2.34 10.64
C ALA A 300 -10.76 -2.32 10.36
N ILE A 301 -10.06 -1.52 11.13
CA ILE A 301 -8.60 -1.47 11.10
C ILE A 301 -8.09 -2.13 12.37
N THR A 302 -7.13 -3.02 12.25
CA THR A 302 -6.44 -3.61 13.39
C THR A 302 -4.94 -3.36 13.33
N GLY A 303 -4.26 -3.39 14.45
CA GLY A 303 -2.84 -3.09 14.46
C GLY A 303 -2.12 -3.69 15.66
N SER A 304 -0.84 -3.93 15.50
CA SER A 304 0.08 -4.34 16.55
C SER A 304 1.40 -3.59 16.45
N ALA A 305 2.18 -3.63 17.52
CA ALA A 305 3.53 -3.07 17.55
C ALA A 305 4.53 -4.11 18.01
N VAL A 306 5.64 -4.22 17.30
CA VAL A 306 6.76 -5.08 17.70
C VAL A 306 7.64 -4.41 18.76
N ALA A 307 8.60 -5.15 19.31
CA ALA A 307 9.40 -4.71 20.46
C ALA A 307 10.23 -3.45 20.23
N ASN A 308 10.67 -3.17 19.00
CA ASN A 308 11.38 -1.94 18.62
C ASN A 308 10.44 -0.71 18.51
N GLY A 309 9.13 -0.93 18.52
CA GLY A 309 8.12 0.13 18.47
C GLY A 309 7.53 0.39 17.09
N GLU A 310 7.94 -0.34 16.07
CA GLU A 310 7.34 -0.31 14.74
C GLU A 310 5.91 -0.85 14.78
N ILE A 311 5.04 -0.25 14.00
CA ILE A 311 3.61 -0.55 13.95
C ILE A 311 3.29 -1.23 12.62
N THR A 312 2.49 -2.28 12.68
CA THR A 312 1.80 -2.85 11.53
C THR A 312 0.30 -2.72 11.73
N ILE A 313 -0.40 -2.31 10.68
CA ILE A 313 -1.84 -2.10 10.63
C ILE A 313 -2.37 -2.91 9.46
N THR A 314 -3.45 -3.65 9.66
CA THR A 314 -4.13 -4.35 8.56
C THR A 314 -5.58 -3.94 8.47
N THR A 315 -6.11 -3.97 7.25
CA THR A 315 -7.51 -3.68 6.93
C THR A 315 -7.91 -4.43 5.65
N LEU A 316 -9.16 -4.30 5.25
CA LEU A 316 -9.66 -4.77 3.97
C LEU A 316 -10.06 -3.58 3.10
N ASN A 317 -9.83 -3.67 1.79
CA ASN A 317 -10.37 -2.71 0.83
C ASN A 317 -11.82 -3.04 0.44
N ASP A 318 -12.43 -2.24 -0.44
CA ASP A 318 -13.82 -2.43 -0.91
C ASP A 318 -14.07 -3.77 -1.63
N SER A 319 -13.02 -4.40 -2.14
CA SER A 319 -13.06 -5.73 -2.77
C SER A 319 -12.85 -6.88 -1.78
N GLY A 320 -12.70 -6.58 -0.47
CA GLY A 320 -12.41 -7.58 0.56
C GLY A 320 -10.96 -8.07 0.57
N ARG A 321 -10.05 -7.36 -0.11
CA ARG A 321 -8.63 -7.70 -0.16
C ARG A 321 -7.91 -7.22 1.09
N PRO A 322 -7.03 -8.03 1.67
CA PRO A 322 -6.25 -7.64 2.84
C PRO A 322 -5.08 -6.72 2.46
N ILE A 323 -5.01 -5.58 3.13
CA ILE A 323 -3.92 -4.59 2.97
C ILE A 323 -3.19 -4.43 4.30
N ALA A 324 -1.88 -4.33 4.26
CA ALA A 324 -1.04 -4.04 5.42
C ALA A 324 -0.27 -2.72 5.24
N PHE A 325 -0.39 -1.81 6.20
CA PHE A 325 0.47 -0.65 6.37
C PHE A 325 1.45 -0.95 7.50
N PHE A 326 2.73 -0.76 7.26
CA PHE A 326 3.75 -1.11 8.26
C PHE A 326 4.93 -0.15 8.24
N GLN A 327 5.64 -0.06 9.36
CA GLN A 327 6.85 0.73 9.49
C GLN A 327 8.08 -0.14 9.33
N ASP A 328 9.07 0.38 8.59
CA ASP A 328 10.45 -0.09 8.54
C ASP A 328 11.36 1.10 8.75
N ASP A 329 12.21 1.04 9.77
CA ASP A 329 13.10 2.14 10.18
C ASP A 329 12.37 3.50 10.28
N GLY A 330 11.10 3.45 10.72
CA GLY A 330 10.24 4.63 10.89
C GLY A 330 9.54 5.13 9.64
N THR A 331 9.81 4.54 8.47
CA THR A 331 9.13 4.85 7.19
C THR A 331 7.89 3.97 7.05
N TRP A 332 6.77 4.56 6.61
CA TRP A 332 5.56 3.81 6.30
C TRP A 332 5.64 3.19 4.90
N ASN A 333 5.19 1.95 4.81
CA ASN A 333 5.07 1.17 3.60
C ASN A 333 3.68 0.52 3.55
N VAL A 334 3.23 0.13 2.37
CA VAL A 334 2.00 -0.61 2.15
C VAL A 334 2.26 -1.90 1.40
N ALA A 335 1.52 -2.96 1.72
CA ALA A 335 1.52 -4.22 0.99
C ALA A 335 0.09 -4.70 0.76
N ASP A 336 -0.20 -5.10 -0.47
CA ASP A 336 -1.40 -5.83 -0.83
C ASP A 336 -1.16 -7.33 -0.61
N LEU A 337 -1.77 -7.90 0.43
CA LEU A 337 -1.55 -9.28 0.83
C LEU A 337 -2.27 -10.30 -0.08
N GLU A 338 -3.20 -9.88 -0.93
CA GLU A 338 -3.82 -10.76 -1.94
C GLU A 338 -2.85 -11.09 -3.09
N THR A 339 -1.83 -10.26 -3.31
CA THR A 339 -0.78 -10.57 -4.29
C THR A 339 0.04 -11.81 -3.93
N LEU A 340 -0.04 -12.25 -2.69
CA LEU A 340 0.47 -13.56 -2.29
C LEU A 340 -0.32 -14.63 -3.03
N ALA A 341 0.35 -15.40 -3.89
CA ALA A 341 -0.27 -16.33 -4.81
C ALA A 341 -1.25 -17.29 -4.11
N GLY A 342 -2.52 -17.24 -4.51
CA GLY A 342 -3.56 -18.14 -4.03
C GLY A 342 -4.24 -17.73 -2.72
N THR A 343 -4.17 -16.46 -2.30
CA THR A 343 -4.92 -15.98 -1.13
C THR A 343 -6.44 -16.06 -1.39
N PRO A 344 -7.21 -16.82 -0.59
CA PRO A 344 -8.66 -16.84 -0.71
C PRO A 344 -9.31 -15.50 -0.30
N THR A 345 -10.53 -15.25 -0.78
CA THR A 345 -11.31 -14.06 -0.40
C THR A 345 -11.62 -14.05 1.10
N ILE A 346 -11.33 -12.94 1.75
CA ILE A 346 -11.59 -12.74 3.18
C ILE A 346 -13.09 -12.52 3.42
N SER A 347 -13.67 -13.22 4.39
CA SER A 347 -15.10 -13.14 4.74
C SER A 347 -15.37 -12.41 6.06
N GLY A 348 -14.37 -12.19 6.89
CA GLY A 348 -14.43 -11.49 8.18
C GLY A 348 -13.41 -10.38 8.29
N GLN A 349 -13.31 -9.77 9.48
CA GLN A 349 -12.29 -8.76 9.74
C GLN A 349 -10.92 -9.41 9.93
N ILE A 350 -9.87 -8.73 9.46
CA ILE A 350 -8.50 -9.17 9.69
C ILE A 350 -8.01 -8.67 11.07
N GLN A 351 -7.35 -9.53 11.85
CA GLN A 351 -6.87 -9.27 13.21
C GLN A 351 -5.36 -9.33 13.27
N THR A 352 -4.70 -8.18 13.46
CA THR A 352 -3.24 -8.08 13.57
C THR A 352 -2.77 -8.32 14.99
N PHE A 353 -1.69 -9.08 15.15
CA PHE A 353 -1.05 -9.33 16.44
C PHE A 353 0.45 -9.58 16.28
N THR A 354 1.20 -9.42 17.38
CA THR A 354 2.62 -9.81 17.44
C THR A 354 2.74 -11.09 18.26
N ASP A 355 3.36 -12.13 17.70
CA ASP A 355 3.66 -13.35 18.46
C ASP A 355 4.86 -13.10 19.38
N PRO A 356 4.70 -13.21 20.71
CA PRO A 356 5.78 -12.88 21.63
C PRO A 356 6.91 -13.92 21.67
N ARG A 357 6.80 -15.02 20.92
CA ARG A 357 7.83 -16.07 20.88
C ARG A 357 8.91 -15.78 19.86
N ASP A 358 8.55 -15.22 18.73
CA ASP A 358 9.47 -14.86 17.65
C ASP A 358 9.56 -13.33 17.44
N GLY A 359 8.60 -12.58 17.99
CA GLY A 359 8.54 -11.13 17.86
C GLY A 359 8.03 -10.65 16.51
N LEU A 360 7.54 -11.55 15.65
CA LEU A 360 7.05 -11.22 14.32
C LEU A 360 5.58 -10.79 14.34
N THR A 361 5.20 -10.07 13.28
CA THR A 361 3.82 -9.63 13.07
C THR A 361 3.05 -10.67 12.29
N TYR A 362 1.86 -10.94 12.77
CA TYR A 362 0.87 -11.83 12.17
C TYR A 362 -0.46 -11.11 11.99
N ALA A 363 -1.27 -11.63 11.05
CA ALA A 363 -2.67 -11.26 10.92
C ALA A 363 -3.51 -12.51 10.67
N ALA A 364 -4.66 -12.61 11.33
CA ALA A 364 -5.60 -13.72 11.17
C ALA A 364 -6.91 -13.24 10.57
N ALA A 365 -7.47 -13.99 9.63
CA ALA A 365 -8.74 -13.67 8.99
C ALA A 365 -9.47 -14.97 8.57
N THR A 366 -10.78 -14.91 8.48
CA THR A 366 -11.60 -15.99 7.94
C THR A 366 -11.79 -15.85 6.43
N SER A 367 -11.89 -16.97 5.74
CA SER A 367 -12.23 -17.05 4.33
C SER A 367 -13.21 -18.20 4.11
N ASP A 368 -13.74 -18.35 2.89
CA ASP A 368 -14.55 -19.49 2.48
C ASP A 368 -13.79 -20.82 2.47
N GLU A 369 -12.45 -20.78 2.46
CA GLU A 369 -11.56 -21.96 2.51
C GLU A 369 -11.02 -22.25 3.92
N GLY A 370 -11.20 -21.35 4.89
CA GLY A 370 -10.78 -21.56 6.27
C GLY A 370 -10.17 -20.34 6.97
N LEU A 371 -9.48 -20.60 8.08
CA LEU A 371 -8.78 -19.60 8.85
C LEU A 371 -7.38 -19.35 8.27
N LEU A 372 -7.18 -18.18 7.70
CA LEU A 372 -5.91 -17.74 7.14
C LEU A 372 -5.05 -17.08 8.22
N LEU A 373 -3.77 -17.39 8.21
CA LEU A 373 -2.77 -16.79 9.07
C LEU A 373 -1.66 -16.19 8.22
N PHE A 374 -1.65 -14.87 8.07
CA PHE A 374 -0.59 -14.11 7.42
C PHE A 374 0.55 -13.88 8.39
N GLN A 375 1.78 -13.90 7.90
CA GLN A 375 2.99 -13.65 8.68
C GLN A 375 3.93 -12.73 7.89
N ARG A 376 4.48 -11.71 8.56
CA ARG A 376 5.58 -10.91 8.06
C ARG A 376 6.89 -11.40 8.68
N SER A 377 7.81 -11.88 7.86
CA SER A 377 9.14 -12.34 8.29
C SER A 377 10.04 -11.17 8.71
N SER A 378 11.19 -11.47 9.30
CA SER A 378 12.18 -10.45 9.73
C SER A 378 12.84 -9.68 8.57
N ASP A 379 12.83 -10.23 7.37
CA ASP A 379 13.29 -9.64 6.12
C ASP A 379 12.17 -8.95 5.32
N GLY A 380 11.00 -8.79 5.93
CA GLY A 380 9.88 -8.02 5.40
C GLY A 380 8.92 -8.77 4.51
N ILE A 381 9.20 -10.04 4.20
CA ILE A 381 8.39 -10.85 3.28
C ILE A 381 7.10 -11.31 3.96
N TRP A 382 5.97 -11.14 3.28
CA TRP A 382 4.70 -11.67 3.71
C TRP A 382 4.45 -13.07 3.14
N THR A 383 3.92 -13.95 3.97
CA THR A 383 3.45 -15.29 3.60
C THR A 383 2.11 -15.57 4.29
N PHE A 384 1.35 -16.55 3.81
CA PHE A 384 0.16 -16.99 4.51
C PHE A 384 0.08 -18.51 4.59
N ARG A 385 -0.74 -19.00 5.54
CA ARG A 385 -1.07 -20.40 5.78
C ARG A 385 -2.57 -20.53 5.96
N ASN A 386 -3.17 -21.62 5.46
CA ASN A 386 -4.54 -22.00 5.78
C ASN A 386 -4.54 -23.03 6.91
N LEU A 387 -4.95 -22.63 8.10
CA LEU A 387 -4.94 -23.52 9.28
C LEU A 387 -5.99 -24.64 9.20
N ASN A 388 -7.07 -24.49 8.42
CA ASN A 388 -8.05 -25.54 8.22
C ASN A 388 -7.50 -26.67 7.35
N GLU A 389 -6.73 -26.34 6.29
CA GLU A 389 -6.05 -27.34 5.47
C GLU A 389 -5.00 -28.12 6.25
N GLU A 390 -4.23 -27.44 7.10
CA GLU A 390 -3.18 -28.05 7.90
C GLU A 390 -3.73 -29.01 8.97
N LEU A 391 -4.93 -28.76 9.49
CA LEU A 391 -5.50 -29.49 10.62
C LEU A 391 -6.54 -30.55 10.23
N ASP A 392 -6.86 -30.70 8.96
CA ASP A 392 -7.72 -31.75 8.34
C ASP A 392 -9.04 -32.06 9.08
N ALA A 393 -9.57 -31.16 9.88
CA ALA A 393 -10.86 -31.37 10.57
C ALA A 393 -11.38 -30.13 11.32
N ALA A 394 -10.75 -28.99 11.20
CA ALA A 394 -11.25 -27.79 11.84
C ALA A 394 -12.56 -27.34 11.19
N GLY A 395 -13.57 -26.99 11.98
CA GLY A 395 -14.78 -26.34 11.46
C GLY A 395 -14.41 -25.03 10.77
N LEU A 396 -15.05 -24.74 9.64
CA LEU A 396 -14.89 -23.47 8.97
C LEU A 396 -15.53 -22.36 9.82
N LEU A 397 -14.73 -21.35 10.13
CA LEU A 397 -15.19 -20.18 10.88
C LEU A 397 -15.90 -19.20 9.95
N GLU A 398 -16.93 -18.56 10.47
CA GLU A 398 -17.66 -17.48 9.78
C GLU A 398 -17.47 -16.15 10.49
N GLY A 399 -17.31 -15.07 9.73
CA GLY A 399 -17.20 -13.72 10.26
C GLY A 399 -15.90 -13.46 11.02
N ASP A 400 -15.99 -12.67 12.07
CA ASP A 400 -14.82 -12.14 12.78
C ASP A 400 -14.18 -13.14 13.73
N VAL A 401 -12.86 -13.10 13.84
CA VAL A 401 -12.09 -13.84 14.84
C VAL A 401 -11.55 -12.90 15.92
N THR A 402 -11.23 -13.45 17.07
CA THR A 402 -10.53 -12.75 18.15
C THR A 402 -9.24 -13.49 18.51
N VAL A 403 -8.18 -12.72 18.77
CA VAL A 403 -6.84 -13.26 19.07
C VAL A 403 -6.42 -12.87 20.48
N PHE A 404 -5.87 -13.80 21.21
CA PHE A 404 -5.32 -13.55 22.54
C PHE A 404 -4.10 -14.42 22.85
N ILE A 405 -3.26 -13.94 23.76
CA ILE A 405 -2.01 -14.58 24.11
C ILE A 405 -2.05 -15.01 25.58
N SER A 406 -1.96 -16.30 25.84
CA SER A 406 -1.95 -16.85 27.21
C SER A 406 -0.55 -16.78 27.84
N LYS A 407 -0.50 -17.00 29.16
CA LYS A 407 0.77 -17.09 29.88
C LYS A 407 1.62 -18.25 29.32
N GLY A 408 2.85 -17.96 28.97
CA GLY A 408 3.74 -18.88 28.25
C GLY A 408 3.79 -18.60 26.77
N ASN A 409 3.31 -17.42 26.37
CA ASN A 409 3.43 -16.86 25.02
C ASN A 409 2.76 -17.73 23.95
N LYS A 410 1.64 -18.39 24.27
CA LYS A 410 0.87 -19.15 23.29
C LYS A 410 -0.22 -18.28 22.69
N VAL A 411 -0.27 -18.23 21.39
CA VAL A 411 -1.33 -17.54 20.64
C VAL A 411 -2.55 -18.46 20.52
N HIS A 412 -3.70 -17.86 20.68
CA HIS A 412 -5.02 -18.46 20.55
C HIS A 412 -5.87 -17.62 19.61
N ILE A 413 -6.59 -18.27 18.69
CA ILE A 413 -7.54 -17.63 17.79
C ILE A 413 -8.89 -18.29 18.03
N ALA A 414 -9.92 -17.50 18.30
CA ALA A 414 -11.27 -18.00 18.52
C ALA A 414 -12.26 -17.36 17.54
N GLY A 415 -13.23 -18.15 17.09
CA GLY A 415 -14.30 -17.72 16.20
C GLY A 415 -15.47 -18.70 16.27
N ILE A 416 -16.57 -18.39 15.58
CA ILE A 416 -17.78 -19.20 15.48
C ILE A 416 -17.93 -19.78 14.07
N ASP A 417 -18.54 -20.95 13.96
CA ASP A 417 -18.91 -21.56 12.68
C ASP A 417 -20.38 -21.23 12.31
N ALA A 418 -20.82 -21.71 11.14
CA ALA A 418 -22.20 -21.53 10.62
C ALA A 418 -23.29 -22.05 11.57
N LYS A 419 -22.95 -22.90 12.54
CA LYS A 419 -23.88 -23.42 13.54
C LYS A 419 -23.83 -22.62 14.84
N ASN A 420 -23.06 -21.56 14.88
CA ASN A 420 -22.74 -20.79 16.08
C ASN A 420 -21.97 -21.62 17.14
N ASP A 421 -21.22 -22.64 16.71
CA ASP A 421 -20.32 -23.36 17.59
C ASP A 421 -19.01 -22.60 17.74
N LEU A 422 -18.56 -22.43 18.99
CA LEU A 422 -17.32 -21.74 19.31
C LEU A 422 -16.12 -22.66 19.12
N HIS A 423 -15.23 -22.27 18.26
CA HIS A 423 -13.96 -22.96 17.99
C HIS A 423 -12.76 -22.18 18.54
N LEU A 424 -11.73 -22.93 18.92
CA LEU A 424 -10.46 -22.41 19.43
C LEU A 424 -9.28 -23.06 18.72
N PHE A 425 -8.47 -22.29 18.03
CA PHE A 425 -7.20 -22.67 17.45
C PHE A 425 -6.08 -22.28 18.40
N ASN A 426 -5.21 -23.21 18.74
CA ASN A 426 -4.18 -23.01 19.76
C ASN A 426 -2.80 -23.37 19.23
N GLN A 427 -1.80 -22.54 19.49
CA GLN A 427 -0.41 -22.93 19.31
C GLN A 427 0.02 -23.93 20.39
N THR A 428 0.67 -25.05 20.00
CA THR A 428 1.09 -26.10 20.93
C THR A 428 2.41 -25.79 21.64
N GLY A 429 3.22 -24.91 21.15
CA GLY A 429 4.59 -24.67 21.62
C GLY A 429 5.64 -25.53 20.94
N ALA A 430 5.24 -26.50 20.09
CA ALA A 430 6.15 -27.22 19.22
C ALA A 430 6.42 -26.38 17.96
N THR A 431 7.60 -26.56 17.36
CA THR A 431 7.96 -25.96 16.07
C THR A 431 8.01 -27.07 15.03
N GLY A 432 7.23 -26.93 13.95
CA GLY A 432 7.26 -27.80 12.78
C GLY A 432 8.05 -27.15 11.64
N ASP A 433 8.07 -27.79 10.48
CA ASP A 433 8.78 -27.31 9.28
C ASP A 433 8.25 -25.96 8.79
N ASN A 434 6.95 -25.67 9.04
CA ASN A 434 6.27 -24.41 8.66
C ASN A 434 6.06 -23.46 9.86
N GLY A 435 6.92 -23.50 10.87
CA GLY A 435 6.80 -22.66 12.07
C GLY A 435 5.97 -23.30 13.19
N ALA A 436 5.14 -22.51 13.88
CA ALA A 436 4.37 -22.98 15.02
C ALA A 436 3.35 -24.07 14.66
N VAL A 437 3.31 -25.14 15.44
CA VAL A 437 2.29 -26.21 15.30
C VAL A 437 1.00 -25.78 16.02
N TRP A 438 -0.11 -25.89 15.29
CA TRP A 438 -1.45 -25.55 15.77
C TRP A 438 -2.28 -26.81 16.06
N VAL A 439 -3.31 -26.65 16.88
CA VAL A 439 -4.39 -27.61 17.09
C VAL A 439 -5.71 -26.85 17.18
N SER A 440 -6.79 -27.44 16.70
CA SER A 440 -8.13 -26.87 16.80
C SER A 440 -9.00 -27.65 17.77
N ARG A 441 -10.01 -27.01 18.36
CA ARG A 441 -10.97 -27.59 19.27
C ARG A 441 -12.32 -26.90 19.15
N ASN A 442 -13.38 -27.66 18.92
CA ASN A 442 -14.75 -27.19 19.06
C ASN A 442 -15.15 -27.15 20.52
N LEU A 443 -15.10 -25.97 21.15
CA LEU A 443 -15.40 -25.80 22.57
C LEU A 443 -16.87 -26.11 22.88
N SER A 444 -17.77 -25.76 21.95
CA SER A 444 -19.20 -25.99 22.11
C SER A 444 -19.51 -27.49 22.26
N GLU A 445 -18.92 -28.34 21.43
CA GLU A 445 -19.16 -29.78 21.45
C GLU A 445 -18.41 -30.49 22.55
N VAL A 446 -17.12 -30.21 22.73
CA VAL A 446 -16.22 -31.02 23.54
C VAL A 446 -16.24 -30.58 25.02
N ASP A 447 -16.45 -29.30 25.30
CA ASP A 447 -16.38 -28.75 26.66
C ASP A 447 -17.73 -28.35 27.22
N LEU A 448 -18.58 -27.68 26.46
CA LEU A 448 -19.79 -27.05 26.96
C LEU A 448 -21.00 -28.00 26.95
N ARG A 449 -21.28 -28.65 25.83
CA ARG A 449 -22.42 -29.59 25.73
C ARG A 449 -22.25 -30.86 26.52
N ILE A 450 -21.02 -31.37 26.62
CA ILE A 450 -20.75 -32.62 27.38
C ILE A 450 -21.03 -32.42 28.86
N ASP A 451 -20.72 -31.27 29.43
CA ASP A 451 -21.01 -30.94 30.82
C ASP A 451 -22.46 -30.49 31.05
N GLY A 452 -23.33 -30.56 30.05
CA GLY A 452 -24.74 -30.14 30.16
C GLY A 452 -24.91 -28.62 30.30
N LYS A 453 -23.89 -27.84 29.97
CA LYS A 453 -23.94 -26.38 29.97
C LYS A 453 -24.61 -25.86 28.69
N ALA A 454 -25.40 -24.82 28.82
CA ALA A 454 -25.93 -24.12 27.64
C ALA A 454 -24.76 -23.46 26.90
N THR A 455 -24.62 -23.74 25.60
CA THR A 455 -23.70 -23.03 24.75
C THR A 455 -24.30 -21.65 24.45
N PRO A 456 -23.61 -20.54 24.74
CA PRO A 456 -24.11 -19.23 24.36
C PRO A 456 -24.16 -19.14 22.84
N LEU A 457 -25.25 -18.59 22.32
CA LEU A 457 -25.38 -18.20 20.92
C LEU A 457 -24.92 -16.76 20.81
N PHE A 458 -23.75 -16.55 20.23
CA PHE A 458 -23.22 -15.21 20.03
C PHE A 458 -23.87 -14.53 18.80
N ALA A 459 -24.35 -13.31 19.01
CA ALA A 459 -24.96 -12.46 17.98
C ALA A 459 -24.12 -11.21 17.70
N SER A 460 -22.93 -11.10 18.27
CA SER A 460 -21.99 -10.00 18.07
C SER A 460 -20.60 -10.52 17.79
N PRO A 461 -19.70 -9.67 17.23
CA PRO A 461 -18.27 -9.95 17.19
C PRO A 461 -17.74 -10.33 18.58
N LEU A 462 -16.79 -11.25 18.61
CA LEU A 462 -16.14 -11.69 19.84
C LEU A 462 -15.03 -10.74 20.26
N THR A 463 -14.85 -10.61 21.56
CA THR A 463 -13.63 -10.04 22.18
C THR A 463 -13.01 -11.05 23.13
N SER A 464 -11.70 -10.96 23.33
CA SER A 464 -10.98 -11.89 24.20
C SER A 464 -9.90 -11.21 25.02
N PHE A 465 -9.58 -11.81 26.16
CA PHE A 465 -8.48 -11.33 27.01
C PHE A 465 -8.00 -12.46 27.94
N VAL A 466 -6.80 -12.28 28.48
CA VAL A 466 -6.22 -13.18 29.45
C VAL A 466 -5.91 -12.41 30.73
N THR A 467 -6.42 -12.89 31.84
CA THR A 467 -6.20 -12.23 33.14
C THR A 467 -4.77 -12.42 33.64
N PRO A 468 -4.28 -11.59 34.59
CA PRO A 468 -2.94 -11.75 35.16
C PRO A 468 -2.72 -13.10 35.87
N TRP A 469 -3.79 -13.79 36.29
CA TRP A 469 -3.75 -15.15 36.84
C TRP A 469 -3.99 -16.24 35.79
N ASN A 470 -3.88 -15.88 34.51
CA ASN A 470 -3.98 -16.77 33.34
C ASN A 470 -5.36 -17.43 33.15
N ALA A 471 -6.44 -16.73 33.48
CA ALA A 471 -7.76 -17.12 33.00
C ALA A 471 -7.95 -16.58 31.55
N MET A 472 -8.25 -17.47 30.64
CA MET A 472 -8.57 -17.16 29.25
C MET A 472 -10.08 -16.85 29.14
N ASN A 473 -10.46 -15.80 28.46
CA ASN A 473 -11.84 -15.36 28.34
C ASN A 473 -12.16 -15.02 26.89
N ILE A 474 -13.29 -15.51 26.39
CA ILE A 474 -13.90 -15.21 25.10
C ILE A 474 -15.30 -14.67 25.42
N VAL A 475 -15.61 -13.47 24.99
CA VAL A 475 -16.80 -12.74 25.40
C VAL A 475 -17.50 -12.14 24.16
N GLY A 476 -18.83 -12.18 24.16
CA GLY A 476 -19.68 -11.58 23.15
C GLY A 476 -21.07 -11.28 23.69
N LEU A 477 -21.94 -10.74 22.86
CA LEU A 477 -23.36 -10.53 23.18
C LEU A 477 -24.20 -11.66 22.60
N ASP A 478 -25.25 -12.08 23.32
CA ASP A 478 -26.32 -12.89 22.75
C ASP A 478 -27.35 -12.01 21.99
N ALA A 479 -28.37 -12.64 21.41
CA ALA A 479 -29.40 -11.94 20.61
C ALA A 479 -30.25 -10.93 21.43
N ASP A 480 -30.26 -11.08 22.74
CA ASP A 480 -30.96 -10.18 23.67
C ASP A 480 -30.05 -9.05 24.19
N GLY A 481 -28.81 -8.99 23.72
CA GLY A 481 -27.79 -7.99 24.14
C GLY A 481 -27.15 -8.28 25.51
N ASN A 482 -27.28 -9.52 26.01
CA ASN A 482 -26.62 -9.90 27.28
C ASN A 482 -25.16 -10.28 27.05
N ILE A 483 -24.31 -9.91 27.98
CA ILE A 483 -22.87 -10.25 27.97
C ILE A 483 -22.70 -11.72 28.36
N GLN A 484 -22.26 -12.53 27.41
CA GLN A 484 -21.93 -13.93 27.60
C GLN A 484 -20.41 -14.12 27.62
N ALA A 485 -19.88 -14.77 28.65
CA ALA A 485 -18.45 -15.06 28.78
C ALA A 485 -18.20 -16.58 28.83
N VAL A 486 -17.38 -17.06 27.92
CA VAL A 486 -16.83 -18.43 27.93
C VAL A 486 -15.39 -18.34 28.41
N TRP A 487 -15.07 -18.98 29.55
CA TRP A 487 -13.77 -18.77 30.16
C TRP A 487 -13.18 -20.07 30.75
N TYR A 488 -11.85 -20.09 30.82
CA TYR A 488 -11.07 -21.20 31.35
C TYR A 488 -9.96 -20.71 32.27
N HIS A 489 -9.74 -21.47 33.34
CA HIS A 489 -8.58 -21.33 34.21
C HIS A 489 -8.00 -22.71 34.54
N ALA A 490 -6.71 -22.80 34.76
CA ALA A 490 -6.01 -24.08 34.98
C ALA A 490 -6.54 -24.91 36.15
N ASN A 491 -7.26 -24.29 37.09
CA ASN A 491 -7.91 -24.99 38.20
C ASN A 491 -9.28 -25.60 37.83
N LEU A 492 -9.78 -25.31 36.62
CA LEU A 492 -11.01 -25.89 36.09
C LEU A 492 -10.68 -27.10 35.21
N SER A 493 -11.56 -28.08 35.19
CA SER A 493 -11.42 -29.25 34.32
C SER A 493 -11.85 -28.95 32.88
N THR A 494 -12.75 -27.96 32.69
CA THR A 494 -13.38 -27.62 31.42
C THR A 494 -13.62 -26.12 31.34
N TRP A 495 -13.96 -25.63 30.14
CA TRP A 495 -14.45 -24.27 29.91
C TRP A 495 -15.80 -24.05 30.61
N THR A 496 -16.06 -22.86 31.05
CA THR A 496 -17.24 -22.46 31.81
C THR A 496 -17.92 -21.27 31.17
N VAL A 497 -19.27 -21.23 31.24
CA VAL A 497 -20.11 -20.12 30.74
C VAL A 497 -20.61 -19.28 31.92
N SER A 498 -20.65 -17.96 31.72
CA SER A 498 -21.26 -17.01 32.66
C SER A 498 -22.05 -15.96 31.91
N ASN A 499 -23.33 -15.74 32.27
CA ASN A 499 -24.10 -14.59 31.84
C ASN A 499 -23.84 -13.43 32.82
N LEU A 500 -23.05 -12.47 32.37
CA LEU A 500 -22.64 -11.34 33.20
C LEU A 500 -23.74 -10.29 33.35
N SER A 501 -24.60 -10.12 32.33
CA SER A 501 -25.76 -9.21 32.43
C SER A 501 -26.74 -9.65 33.48
N GLU A 502 -27.05 -10.96 33.57
CA GLU A 502 -27.92 -11.50 34.61
C GLU A 502 -27.37 -11.25 36.01
N SER A 503 -26.06 -11.41 36.17
CA SER A 503 -25.39 -11.28 37.48
C SER A 503 -25.24 -9.82 37.94
N THR A 504 -25.25 -8.86 37.05
CA THR A 504 -25.00 -7.41 37.31
C THR A 504 -26.23 -6.53 37.18
N GLY A 505 -27.27 -7.00 36.49
CA GLY A 505 -28.38 -6.15 36.05
C GLY A 505 -27.95 -5.12 34.98
N ALA A 506 -26.89 -5.41 34.18
CA ALA A 506 -26.47 -4.57 33.09
C ALA A 506 -27.61 -4.41 32.06
N PRO A 507 -27.78 -3.22 31.47
CA PRO A 507 -28.74 -3.05 30.39
C PRO A 507 -28.35 -3.91 29.18
N PRO A 508 -29.31 -4.29 28.31
CA PRO A 508 -29.00 -4.87 27.03
C PRO A 508 -28.05 -3.96 26.23
N LEU A 509 -26.97 -4.53 25.69
CA LEU A 509 -26.01 -3.81 24.89
C LEU A 509 -26.24 -4.10 23.40
N THR A 510 -25.78 -3.20 22.53
CA THR A 510 -25.89 -3.30 21.09
C THR A 510 -24.51 -3.34 20.44
N GLY A 511 -24.41 -3.93 19.24
CA GLY A 511 -23.15 -4.01 18.47
C GLY A 511 -22.12 -4.95 19.12
N GLY A 512 -20.88 -4.51 19.21
CA GLY A 512 -19.78 -5.29 19.74
C GLY A 512 -19.35 -4.86 21.14
N LEU A 513 -18.53 -5.72 21.76
CA LEU A 513 -17.83 -5.43 23.01
C LEU A 513 -16.37 -5.13 22.76
N THR A 514 -15.77 -4.30 23.60
CA THR A 514 -14.33 -4.18 23.74
C THR A 514 -13.91 -4.43 25.20
N ALA A 515 -12.70 -4.94 25.39
CA ALA A 515 -12.23 -5.34 26.73
C ALA A 515 -10.84 -4.78 27.01
N TYR A 516 -10.61 -4.38 28.26
CA TYR A 516 -9.28 -4.01 28.74
C TYR A 516 -9.02 -4.45 30.18
N LEU A 517 -7.76 -4.63 30.49
CA LEU A 517 -7.27 -4.99 31.81
C LEU A 517 -6.45 -3.82 32.38
N THR A 518 -6.77 -3.42 33.59
CA THR A 518 -5.98 -2.38 34.25
C THR A 518 -4.71 -2.93 34.89
N SER A 519 -3.74 -2.09 35.19
CA SER A 519 -2.51 -2.47 35.88
C SER A 519 -2.73 -3.04 37.28
N TRP A 520 -3.88 -2.78 37.91
CA TRP A 520 -4.30 -3.35 39.18
C TRP A 520 -5.23 -4.55 39.01
N SER A 521 -5.20 -5.17 37.85
CA SER A 521 -5.91 -6.42 37.53
C SER A 521 -7.44 -6.34 37.51
N ALA A 522 -8.01 -5.16 37.29
CA ALA A 522 -9.44 -5.04 37.02
C ALA A 522 -9.74 -5.46 35.57
N ILE A 523 -10.78 -6.26 35.40
CA ILE A 523 -11.35 -6.65 34.11
C ILE A 523 -12.44 -5.64 33.77
N ASN A 524 -12.44 -5.10 32.56
CA ASN A 524 -13.45 -4.15 32.11
C ASN A 524 -13.95 -4.58 30.72
N LEU A 525 -15.27 -4.70 30.59
CA LEU A 525 -16.00 -4.97 29.36
C LEU A 525 -16.82 -3.75 29.04
N VAL A 526 -16.63 -3.19 27.85
CA VAL A 526 -17.26 -1.94 27.43
C VAL A 526 -18.19 -2.19 26.27
N GLY A 527 -19.39 -1.65 26.34
CA GLY A 527 -20.38 -1.65 25.27
C GLY A 527 -21.30 -0.45 25.39
N THR A 528 -22.17 -0.27 24.42
CA THR A 528 -23.22 0.76 24.45
C THR A 528 -24.59 0.12 24.45
N ASP A 529 -25.56 0.80 25.09
CA ASP A 529 -26.96 0.43 24.97
C ASP A 529 -27.57 0.98 23.66
N ALA A 530 -28.88 0.78 23.44
CA ALA A 530 -29.57 1.22 22.25
C ALA A 530 -29.59 2.75 22.06
N ASP A 531 -29.43 3.51 23.13
CA ASP A 531 -29.36 4.97 23.11
C ASP A 531 -27.92 5.49 22.91
N GLY A 532 -26.94 4.60 22.83
CA GLY A 532 -25.51 4.96 22.68
C GLY A 532 -24.79 5.25 24.01
N ASN A 533 -25.44 5.05 25.16
CA ASN A 533 -24.80 5.26 26.45
C ASN A 533 -23.67 4.24 26.67
N VAL A 534 -22.48 4.71 27.02
CA VAL A 534 -21.31 3.90 27.30
C VAL A 534 -21.43 3.25 28.67
N SER A 535 -21.51 1.92 28.68
CA SER A 535 -21.55 1.10 29.90
C SER A 535 -20.26 0.28 30.06
N VAL A 536 -19.72 0.27 31.26
CA VAL A 536 -18.57 -0.56 31.65
C VAL A 536 -19.02 -1.59 32.68
N THR A 537 -18.95 -2.85 32.32
CA THR A 537 -19.16 -3.98 33.25
C THR A 537 -17.78 -4.45 33.70
N TRP A 538 -17.49 -4.28 34.99
CA TRP A 538 -16.15 -4.46 35.52
C TRP A 538 -16.11 -5.34 36.74
N TRP A 539 -14.93 -5.95 36.97
CA TRP A 539 -14.63 -6.80 38.11
C TRP A 539 -13.21 -6.54 38.61
N VAL A 540 -13.01 -6.58 39.91
CA VAL A 540 -11.69 -6.46 40.52
C VAL A 540 -11.56 -7.38 41.70
N PRO A 541 -10.38 -8.05 41.92
CA PRO A 541 -10.19 -9.05 43.00
C PRO A 541 -10.50 -8.50 44.38
N SER A 542 -10.22 -7.25 44.65
CA SER A 542 -10.37 -6.59 45.95
C SER A 542 -11.81 -6.27 46.36
N PHE A 543 -12.80 -6.33 45.46
CA PHE A 543 -14.22 -6.02 45.72
C PHE A 543 -15.09 -7.26 45.98
N GLY A 544 -14.54 -8.32 46.52
CA GLY A 544 -15.30 -9.52 46.94
C GLY A 544 -15.84 -10.34 45.76
N ALA A 545 -15.15 -10.35 44.64
CA ALA A 545 -15.46 -11.12 43.45
C ALA A 545 -16.84 -10.88 42.83
N LYS A 546 -17.33 -9.65 42.89
CA LYS A 546 -18.58 -9.24 42.23
C LYS A 546 -18.32 -8.43 40.99
N TRP A 547 -19.08 -8.75 39.96
CA TRP A 547 -19.19 -7.88 38.76
C TRP A 547 -20.11 -6.70 39.05
N VAL A 548 -19.80 -5.53 38.49
CA VAL A 548 -20.56 -4.28 38.65
C VAL A 548 -20.64 -3.61 37.30
N THR A 549 -21.79 -2.99 37.00
CA THR A 549 -21.95 -2.18 35.79
C THR A 549 -22.07 -0.69 36.15
N SER A 550 -21.40 0.16 35.38
CA SER A 550 -21.41 1.61 35.51
C SER A 550 -21.70 2.26 34.17
N ASN A 551 -22.63 3.20 34.11
CA ASN A 551 -22.89 4.03 32.94
C ASN A 551 -22.00 5.29 32.98
N LEU A 552 -21.03 5.38 32.06
CA LEU A 552 -20.08 6.50 31.99
C LEU A 552 -20.71 7.75 31.37
N THR A 553 -21.57 7.59 30.38
CA THR A 553 -22.25 8.75 29.73
C THR A 553 -23.02 9.55 30.73
N SER A 554 -23.89 8.94 31.52
CA SER A 554 -24.66 9.67 32.55
C SER A 554 -23.82 10.13 33.73
N SER A 555 -22.79 9.35 34.12
CA SER A 555 -21.96 9.68 35.29
C SER A 555 -21.01 10.86 35.05
N PHE A 556 -20.60 11.09 33.80
CA PHE A 556 -19.59 12.11 33.47
C PHE A 556 -20.08 13.10 32.41
N SER A 557 -21.37 13.07 32.05
CA SER A 557 -21.99 13.96 31.04
C SER A 557 -21.21 13.94 29.70
N GLY A 558 -20.75 12.77 29.30
CA GLY A 558 -20.03 12.57 28.05
C GLY A 558 -20.98 12.27 26.88
N PRO A 559 -20.50 12.23 25.64
CA PRO A 559 -21.31 11.93 24.47
C PRO A 559 -21.75 10.45 24.42
N GLU A 560 -22.88 10.22 23.81
CA GLU A 560 -23.32 8.90 23.38
C GLU A 560 -22.41 8.44 22.23
N LEU A 561 -22.03 7.16 22.21
CA LEU A 561 -21.12 6.61 21.20
C LEU A 561 -21.82 5.52 20.37
N ARG A 562 -21.46 5.44 19.08
CA ARG A 562 -21.95 4.39 18.18
C ARG A 562 -21.35 3.03 18.59
N ALA A 563 -22.19 2.04 18.77
CA ALA A 563 -21.79 0.71 19.21
C ALA A 563 -20.76 0.05 18.28
N SER A 564 -20.84 0.29 16.98
CA SER A 564 -19.92 -0.26 15.97
C SER A 564 -18.52 0.34 16.02
N SER A 565 -18.32 1.48 16.70
CA SER A 565 -17.05 2.23 16.65
C SER A 565 -16.12 2.01 17.83
N LEU A 566 -16.55 1.31 18.88
CA LEU A 566 -15.85 1.26 20.16
C LEU A 566 -14.45 0.63 20.06
N ALA A 567 -13.48 1.29 20.71
CA ALA A 567 -12.16 0.75 21.02
C ALA A 567 -11.78 1.05 22.47
N SER A 568 -11.04 0.15 23.11
CA SER A 568 -10.49 0.39 24.44
C SER A 568 -9.03 -0.07 24.54
N PHE A 569 -8.23 0.69 25.31
CA PHE A 569 -6.82 0.38 25.50
C PHE A 569 -6.29 0.99 26.80
N VAL A 570 -5.17 0.47 27.25
CA VAL A 570 -4.48 0.94 28.47
C VAL A 570 -3.09 1.41 28.11
N THR A 571 -2.71 2.56 28.63
CA THR A 571 -1.39 3.16 28.39
C THR A 571 -0.32 2.49 29.27
N THR A 572 0.95 2.68 28.93
CA THR A 572 2.09 2.14 29.72
C THR A 572 2.16 2.72 31.16
N TRP A 573 1.55 3.87 31.41
CA TRP A 573 1.45 4.49 32.76
C TRP A 573 0.11 4.19 33.46
N GLY A 574 -0.70 3.28 32.92
CA GLY A 574 -1.93 2.78 33.54
C GLY A 574 -3.17 3.63 33.33
N ALA A 575 -3.16 4.61 32.42
CA ALA A 575 -4.38 5.30 32.03
C ALA A 575 -5.25 4.39 31.15
N THR A 576 -6.56 4.41 31.35
CA THR A 576 -7.53 3.63 30.57
C THR A 576 -8.27 4.57 29.64
N ASN A 577 -8.51 4.12 28.39
CA ASN A 577 -9.14 4.90 27.35
C ASN A 577 -10.23 4.08 26.67
N ILE A 578 -11.35 4.73 26.37
CA ILE A 578 -12.47 4.20 25.60
C ILE A 578 -12.74 5.23 24.50
N ALA A 579 -12.44 4.88 23.27
CA ALA A 579 -12.67 5.72 22.09
C ALA A 579 -13.92 5.27 21.36
N GLY A 580 -14.61 6.20 20.73
CA GLY A 580 -15.76 5.93 19.89
C GLY A 580 -16.17 7.16 19.09
N ILE A 581 -17.05 6.93 18.12
CA ILE A 581 -17.63 7.98 17.27
C ILE A 581 -19.00 8.32 17.84
N ASP A 582 -19.27 9.60 18.08
CA ASP A 582 -20.55 10.06 18.60
C ASP A 582 -21.63 10.17 17.50
N ALA A 583 -22.84 10.58 17.87
CA ALA A 583 -23.96 10.73 16.96
C ALA A 583 -23.71 11.79 15.88
N ASP A 584 -22.92 12.81 16.18
CA ASP A 584 -22.55 13.89 15.28
C ASP A 584 -21.36 13.54 14.38
N GLY A 585 -20.77 12.35 14.56
CA GLY A 585 -19.63 11.86 13.80
C GLY A 585 -18.27 12.23 14.38
N ASN A 586 -18.20 12.84 15.56
CA ASN A 586 -16.94 13.23 16.17
C ASN A 586 -16.25 12.06 16.86
N LEU A 587 -14.92 12.03 16.81
CA LEU A 587 -14.10 11.09 17.56
C LEU A 587 -13.94 11.56 19.01
N SER A 588 -14.54 10.85 19.95
CA SER A 588 -14.51 11.15 21.37
C SER A 588 -13.83 10.05 22.19
N VAL A 589 -13.11 10.43 23.23
CA VAL A 589 -12.40 9.53 24.14
C VAL A 589 -12.79 9.79 25.57
N TYR A 590 -13.36 8.78 26.23
CA TYR A 590 -13.46 8.72 27.68
C TYR A 590 -12.14 8.17 28.23
N TRP A 591 -11.49 8.90 29.12
CA TRP A 591 -10.22 8.45 29.67
C TRP A 591 -10.11 8.68 31.16
N TRP A 592 -9.40 7.79 31.84
CA TRP A 592 -9.08 7.87 33.25
C TRP A 592 -7.57 7.69 33.43
N SER A 593 -6.97 8.42 34.35
CA SER A 593 -5.57 8.23 34.68
C SER A 593 -5.37 8.09 36.21
N PRO A 594 -4.35 7.31 36.65
CA PRO A 594 -4.01 7.19 38.06
C PRO A 594 -3.68 8.52 38.72
N THR A 595 -3.19 9.50 37.96
CA THR A 595 -2.80 10.83 38.46
C THR A 595 -4.03 11.73 38.73
N SER A 596 -5.00 11.73 37.80
CA SER A 596 -6.22 12.52 37.93
C SER A 596 -7.25 11.85 38.85
N ASN A 597 -7.19 10.52 38.93
CA ASN A 597 -8.12 9.64 39.66
C ASN A 597 -9.61 9.95 39.37
N ARG A 598 -9.89 10.33 38.15
CA ARG A 598 -11.24 10.64 37.64
C ARG A 598 -11.35 10.40 36.16
N TRP A 599 -12.55 10.05 35.72
CA TRP A 599 -12.87 10.01 34.30
C TRP A 599 -13.00 11.42 33.72
N GLN A 600 -12.58 11.59 32.49
CA GLN A 600 -12.65 12.77 31.69
C GLN A 600 -13.07 12.42 30.28
N VAL A 601 -13.55 13.37 29.50
CA VAL A 601 -13.91 13.19 28.09
C VAL A 601 -13.14 14.23 27.29
N THR A 602 -12.64 13.81 26.14
CA THR A 602 -11.99 14.68 25.15
C THR A 602 -12.53 14.33 23.78
N THR A 603 -13.06 15.31 23.07
CA THR A 603 -13.43 15.19 21.67
C THR A 603 -12.20 15.52 20.83
N LEU A 604 -11.61 14.51 20.19
CA LEU A 604 -10.35 14.67 19.45
C LEU A 604 -10.53 15.51 18.18
N SER A 605 -11.69 15.44 17.54
CA SER A 605 -12.03 16.30 16.42
C SER A 605 -12.00 17.80 16.74
N ASP A 606 -12.14 18.18 18.02
CA ASP A 606 -12.02 19.58 18.46
C ASP A 606 -10.58 20.03 18.74
N VAL A 607 -9.68 19.08 19.01
CA VAL A 607 -8.28 19.36 19.37
C VAL A 607 -7.29 19.12 18.22
N VAL A 608 -7.71 18.46 17.17
CA VAL A 608 -6.90 18.21 15.96
C VAL A 608 -7.48 19.05 14.82
N GLU A 609 -6.78 20.10 14.43
CA GLU A 609 -7.23 21.02 13.38
C GLU A 609 -7.29 20.32 12.02
N GLY A 610 -8.40 20.51 11.28
CA GLY A 610 -8.59 19.92 9.96
C GLY A 610 -8.81 18.39 9.97
N ALA A 611 -9.30 17.84 11.09
CA ALA A 611 -9.47 16.41 11.26
C ALA A 611 -10.38 15.77 10.19
N VAL A 612 -9.85 14.81 9.44
CA VAL A 612 -10.64 13.83 8.71
C VAL A 612 -11.12 12.79 9.73
N LEU A 613 -12.41 12.43 9.70
CA LEU A 613 -13.02 11.63 10.76
C LEU A 613 -13.21 10.18 10.34
N PRO A 614 -12.90 9.21 11.21
CA PRO A 614 -13.23 7.81 10.98
C PRO A 614 -14.75 7.60 11.10
N VAL A 615 -15.29 6.62 10.38
CA VAL A 615 -16.75 6.32 10.37
C VAL A 615 -17.10 4.92 10.86
N GLY A 616 -16.14 4.01 10.92
CA GLY A 616 -16.32 2.60 11.29
C GLY A 616 -15.72 2.22 12.64
N LYS A 617 -15.38 0.95 12.79
CA LYS A 617 -14.77 0.38 13.99
C LYS A 617 -13.37 0.98 14.21
N LEU A 618 -13.11 1.43 15.42
CA LEU A 618 -11.81 1.93 15.84
C LEU A 618 -10.96 0.82 16.46
N THR A 619 -9.65 1.01 16.40
CA THR A 619 -8.67 0.22 17.18
C THR A 619 -7.78 1.13 17.99
N GLY A 620 -7.62 0.81 19.27
CA GLY A 620 -6.71 1.48 20.18
C GLY A 620 -5.43 0.67 20.37
N LEU A 621 -4.28 1.32 20.19
CA LEU A 621 -2.96 0.68 20.30
C LEU A 621 -2.00 1.54 21.13
N THR A 622 -1.35 0.91 22.12
CA THR A 622 -0.26 1.52 22.90
C THR A 622 1.07 0.88 22.50
N VAL A 623 2.02 1.71 22.03
CA VAL A 623 3.37 1.26 21.70
C VAL A 623 4.23 1.27 22.96
N SER A 624 4.55 0.11 23.48
CA SER A 624 5.25 -0.04 24.77
C SER A 624 6.65 0.60 24.78
N ALA A 625 7.37 0.55 23.64
CA ALA A 625 8.71 1.08 23.52
C ALA A 625 8.77 2.63 23.68
N THR A 626 7.75 3.34 23.22
CA THR A 626 7.74 4.81 23.18
C THR A 626 6.70 5.44 24.11
N GLY A 627 5.75 4.64 24.60
CA GLY A 627 4.57 5.14 25.31
C GLY A 627 3.57 5.86 24.40
N THR A 628 3.73 5.80 23.08
CA THR A 628 2.81 6.41 22.12
C THR A 628 1.48 5.66 22.15
N ILE A 629 0.39 6.42 22.16
CA ILE A 629 -0.96 5.89 22.01
C ILE A 629 -1.50 6.23 20.62
N ASN A 630 -2.26 5.32 20.04
CA ASN A 630 -2.79 5.44 18.70
C ASN A 630 -4.26 5.03 18.70
N ILE A 631 -5.09 5.75 17.97
CA ILE A 631 -6.46 5.40 17.64
C ILE A 631 -6.51 5.33 16.10
N LEU A 632 -6.87 4.17 15.59
CA LEU A 632 -6.87 3.86 14.18
C LEU A 632 -8.31 3.71 13.69
N GLY A 633 -8.62 4.17 12.49
CA GLY A 633 -9.93 4.01 11.87
C GLY A 633 -9.90 4.37 10.40
N ALA A 634 -10.90 3.93 9.62
CA ALA A 634 -11.08 4.30 8.22
C ALA A 634 -12.09 5.45 8.08
N SER A 635 -11.83 6.40 7.17
CA SER A 635 -12.78 7.44 6.78
C SER A 635 -13.92 6.86 5.91
N ASP A 636 -14.88 7.68 5.55
CA ASP A 636 -15.94 7.34 4.60
C ASP A 636 -15.43 7.22 3.15
N THR A 637 -14.27 7.78 2.87
CA THR A 637 -13.55 7.68 1.58
C THR A 637 -12.47 6.60 1.58
N GLY A 638 -12.33 5.82 2.68
CA GLY A 638 -11.39 4.71 2.79
C GLY A 638 -9.97 5.11 3.20
N GLU A 639 -9.75 6.35 3.61
CA GLU A 639 -8.44 6.76 4.12
C GLU A 639 -8.13 6.06 5.45
N VAL A 640 -6.92 5.55 5.59
CA VAL A 640 -6.44 4.92 6.83
C VAL A 640 -5.91 6.00 7.76
N LEU A 641 -6.64 6.27 8.81
CA LEU A 641 -6.40 7.38 9.73
C LEU A 641 -5.75 6.89 11.01
N ARG A 642 -4.69 7.59 11.42
CA ARG A 642 -3.99 7.37 12.68
C ARG A 642 -4.03 8.65 13.50
N TYR A 643 -4.87 8.70 14.54
CA TYR A 643 -4.80 9.70 15.61
C TYR A 643 -3.80 9.22 16.65
N TRP A 644 -2.76 10.00 16.91
CA TRP A 644 -1.71 9.55 17.80
C TRP A 644 -1.24 10.64 18.75
N TRP A 645 -0.76 10.20 19.89
CA TRP A 645 -0.23 11.07 20.93
C TRP A 645 1.01 10.42 21.57
N ARG A 646 2.01 11.22 21.89
CA ARG A 646 3.20 10.82 22.64
C ARG A 646 3.29 11.59 23.95
N PRO A 647 3.92 11.00 25.00
CA PRO A 647 4.09 11.67 26.29
C PRO A 647 4.72 13.05 26.14
N GLY A 648 4.02 14.09 26.66
CA GLY A 648 4.44 15.49 26.59
C GLY A 648 4.15 16.22 25.27
N GLY A 649 3.52 15.57 24.29
CA GLY A 649 3.06 16.15 23.03
C GLY A 649 1.58 16.52 23.00
N SER A 650 1.10 16.93 21.83
CA SER A 650 -0.31 17.10 21.49
C SER A 650 -0.82 15.89 20.71
N TRP A 651 -2.13 15.79 20.51
CA TRP A 651 -2.73 14.88 19.55
C TRP A 651 -2.43 15.36 18.14
N GLU A 652 -2.11 14.42 17.27
CA GLU A 652 -1.80 14.63 15.86
C GLU A 652 -2.58 13.62 15.03
N LEU A 653 -2.95 14.01 13.80
CA LEU A 653 -3.55 13.14 12.79
C LEU A 653 -2.52 12.85 11.71
N GLN A 654 -2.45 11.60 11.28
CA GLN A 654 -1.68 11.14 10.16
C GLN A 654 -2.60 10.33 9.25
N ASN A 655 -2.72 10.73 7.99
CA ASN A 655 -3.35 9.94 6.95
C ASN A 655 -2.28 9.02 6.35
N LEU A 656 -2.39 7.72 6.60
CA LEU A 656 -1.39 6.75 6.15
C LEU A 656 -1.51 6.47 4.65
N THR A 657 -2.69 6.65 4.08
CA THR A 657 -2.91 6.49 2.63
C THR A 657 -2.13 7.52 1.81
N ASP A 658 -1.87 8.71 2.36
CA ASP A 658 -1.11 9.78 1.69
C ASP A 658 0.42 9.61 1.82
N LEU A 659 0.89 8.67 2.62
CA LEU A 659 2.31 8.47 2.92
C LEU A 659 2.95 7.33 2.14
N THR A 660 2.16 6.58 1.40
CA THR A 660 2.59 5.37 0.69
C THR A 660 2.58 5.55 -0.82
#